data_39e988d61e9263ef9617cc36f2865eb4
#
_entry.id   39e988d61e9263ef9617cc36f2865eb4
#
_cell.length_a   1.000
_cell.length_b   1.000
_cell.length_c   1.000
_cell.angle_alpha   90.00
_cell.angle_beta   90.00
_cell.angle_gamma   90.00
#
_symmetry.space_group_name_H-M   'P 1'
#
loop_
_entity.id
_entity.type
_entity.pdbx_description
1 polymer ?
#
loop_
_entity_poly.entity_id
_entity_poly.type
_entity_poly.pdbx_seq_one_letter_code
_entity_poly.pdbx_strand_id
1 'polypeptide(L)'
;MFFVQSHAQMQGRVIDAQTGEVLPGVSVQLLHADKGCQTDAGGRFVLQGNKEDDSIKVSFVGYKSQKLALKTQAPFIVSLMPDIASLNEIIVTTSRDKQSRTDAPVAISTISTQEMRETKATSLEQLLNKVSGVYMVDLGNEQHTMAIRQPIGYKSLFLYLEDGIPIRTIGDFNHNALIEINMAALRNIEVVRGPASSLYGSEAVGGAVNFITAAPSLQPTARIQAEISDRGYKRTDFSASSTFNKVGISFGGYYADQRNGYMDHSDFHKLAFTLRADYQINERTKWINSATLTDYYTDQVGGLDSAHFYGKDYRNFQTFSYRKVNAFRYRSTLEHTWSSTDRTTVTAFFRNNSIGQNPFYAIKNNLQNPLKATGEINDDSFNSYGLIIQHKKQFPWQHASLIAGVSADYSPAAYYSEFIDITRDAAGYYTGYTKKDSLLTDYNVGLLNTAAYAQFDMELLRGVKLVAAIRYDRMDYDFDNHLTPSAFTGAPDDRNNFNALTPKVGLTYDFGKNRGMYANYSVGFAPPNISELYRGVKVPVLEPATYRNYEAGGWFGFANDKGYVDIGVYNMQGTNEIISVKLDDGSYENRNTGRTTHRGVEWNVRYAPIRSLWIRCSGQYAEHFFNEYVEKGVSYDDNQMSGAPKVITNTEITWKPAFLHGFRLAGEWQHVSRYYMDPQNTRYYGGYDLLNFRTGYNWKRFECWLNCRNAADVIYATTAEKTAYSTTYRPGPKRTFNIGVAYTFNGKN
;
A
#
# COMPACT_ATOMS: atom_id res chain seq x y z
N MET A 1 34.19 -33.72 -37.52
CA MET A 1 32.82 -34.20 -37.39
C MET A 1 32.05 -33.24 -36.44
N PHE A 2 31.36 -32.25 -36.99
CA PHE A 2 30.58 -31.30 -36.18
C PHE A 2 29.27 -31.96 -35.82
N PHE A 3 29.06 -32.22 -34.50
CA PHE A 3 27.75 -32.60 -34.01
C PHE A 3 26.84 -31.37 -34.03
N VAL A 4 25.91 -31.32 -34.98
CA VAL A 4 24.77 -30.40 -34.94
C VAL A 4 23.84 -30.89 -33.84
N GLN A 5 23.85 -30.25 -32.69
CA GLN A 5 22.83 -30.45 -31.66
C GLN A 5 21.47 -29.98 -32.22
N SER A 6 20.63 -30.90 -32.57
CA SER A 6 19.23 -30.63 -32.94
C SER A 6 18.47 -30.17 -31.69
N HIS A 7 18.26 -28.86 -31.55
CA HIS A 7 17.43 -28.29 -30.53
C HIS A 7 15.96 -28.54 -30.91
N ALA A 8 15.22 -29.24 -30.08
CA ALA A 8 13.79 -29.39 -30.26
C ALA A 8 13.11 -28.06 -29.92
N GLN A 9 12.54 -27.42 -30.92
CA GLN A 9 11.75 -26.19 -30.73
C GLN A 9 10.32 -26.58 -30.38
N MET A 10 9.84 -26.16 -29.19
CA MET A 10 8.49 -26.40 -28.71
C MET A 10 7.65 -25.15 -28.92
N GLN A 11 6.48 -25.31 -29.51
CA GLN A 11 5.52 -24.23 -29.76
C GLN A 11 4.17 -24.60 -29.19
N GLY A 12 3.54 -23.63 -28.51
CA GLY A 12 2.20 -23.81 -27.97
C GLY A 12 1.48 -22.49 -27.81
N ARG A 13 0.24 -22.58 -27.36
CA ARG A 13 -0.61 -21.44 -27.05
C ARG A 13 -1.25 -21.63 -25.69
N VAL A 14 -1.28 -20.60 -24.87
CA VAL A 14 -1.94 -20.62 -23.58
C VAL A 14 -3.22 -19.80 -23.64
N ILE A 15 -4.31 -20.39 -23.18
CA ILE A 15 -5.63 -19.78 -23.14
C ILE A 15 -6.22 -19.90 -21.73
N ASP A 16 -7.14 -19.03 -21.41
CA ASP A 16 -8.02 -19.17 -20.25
C ASP A 16 -8.99 -20.36 -20.51
N ALA A 17 -9.00 -21.32 -19.60
CA ALA A 17 -9.84 -22.50 -19.71
C ALA A 17 -11.34 -22.21 -19.60
N GLN A 18 -11.73 -21.05 -19.07
CA GLN A 18 -13.12 -20.66 -18.88
C GLN A 18 -13.64 -19.80 -20.02
N THR A 19 -12.87 -18.81 -20.44
CA THR A 19 -13.28 -17.83 -21.45
C THR A 19 -12.80 -18.19 -22.85
N GLY A 20 -11.77 -19.04 -22.97
CA GLY A 20 -11.08 -19.30 -24.23
C GLY A 20 -10.20 -18.17 -24.72
N GLU A 21 -10.09 -17.09 -23.96
CA GLU A 21 -9.23 -15.96 -24.27
C GLU A 21 -7.77 -16.35 -24.19
N VAL A 22 -6.96 -15.75 -25.05
CA VAL A 22 -5.51 -15.93 -25.01
C VAL A 22 -4.92 -15.26 -23.78
N LEU A 23 -3.94 -15.90 -23.16
CA LEU A 23 -3.26 -15.38 -21.99
C LEU A 23 -1.85 -14.90 -22.35
N PRO A 24 -1.64 -13.58 -22.54
CA PRO A 24 -0.31 -13.01 -22.74
C PRO A 24 0.49 -12.94 -21.43
N GLY A 25 1.82 -13.11 -21.53
CA GLY A 25 2.70 -12.97 -20.37
C GLY A 25 2.72 -14.17 -19.42
N VAL A 26 2.14 -15.31 -19.82
CA VAL A 26 2.23 -16.57 -19.06
C VAL A 26 3.66 -17.07 -19.04
N SER A 27 4.19 -17.39 -17.88
CA SER A 27 5.51 -18.02 -17.72
C SER A 27 5.44 -19.49 -18.07
N VAL A 28 6.28 -19.91 -19.01
CA VAL A 28 6.47 -21.32 -19.43
C VAL A 28 7.92 -21.67 -19.15
N GLN A 29 8.17 -22.59 -18.21
CA GLN A 29 9.52 -22.97 -17.74
C GLN A 29 9.75 -24.48 -17.90
N LEU A 30 10.93 -24.87 -18.30
CA LEU A 30 11.37 -26.27 -18.23
C LEU A 30 11.54 -26.67 -16.76
N LEU A 31 11.10 -27.87 -16.38
CA LEU A 31 11.16 -28.30 -14.98
C LEU A 31 12.56 -28.67 -14.52
N HIS A 32 13.43 -29.08 -15.43
CA HIS A 32 14.79 -29.58 -15.13
C HIS A 32 15.91 -28.69 -15.74
N ALA A 33 15.57 -27.52 -16.29
CA ALA A 33 16.51 -26.54 -16.79
C ALA A 33 16.06 -25.12 -16.46
N ASP A 34 16.98 -24.22 -16.16
CA ASP A 34 16.70 -22.79 -15.90
C ASP A 34 16.35 -22.00 -17.20
N LYS A 35 15.60 -22.66 -18.09
CA LYS A 35 15.14 -22.08 -19.35
C LYS A 35 13.62 -21.89 -19.31
N GLY A 36 13.17 -20.73 -19.77
CA GLY A 36 11.76 -20.42 -19.85
C GLY A 36 11.50 -19.32 -20.87
N CYS A 37 10.22 -19.14 -21.19
CA CYS A 37 9.74 -18.04 -22.01
C CYS A 37 8.41 -17.53 -21.45
N GLN A 38 7.92 -16.42 -22.00
CA GLN A 38 6.57 -15.94 -21.74
C GLN A 38 5.75 -15.98 -23.03
N THR A 39 4.43 -16.11 -22.86
CA THR A 39 3.51 -16.05 -24.02
C THR A 39 3.42 -14.64 -24.58
N ASP A 40 3.33 -14.54 -25.91
CA ASP A 40 3.08 -13.29 -26.66
C ASP A 40 1.62 -12.80 -26.49
N ALA A 41 1.26 -11.69 -27.17
CA ALA A 41 -0.11 -11.14 -27.15
C ALA A 41 -1.17 -12.10 -27.71
N GLY A 42 -0.77 -13.05 -28.53
CA GLY A 42 -1.63 -14.13 -29.04
C GLY A 42 -1.67 -15.35 -28.12
N GLY A 43 -1.06 -15.25 -26.91
CA GLY A 43 -0.92 -16.37 -26.00
C GLY A 43 0.05 -17.45 -26.46
N ARG A 44 0.86 -17.21 -27.49
CA ARG A 44 1.78 -18.19 -28.07
C ARG A 44 3.12 -18.15 -27.34
N PHE A 45 3.74 -19.31 -27.22
CA PHE A 45 5.11 -19.43 -26.73
C PHE A 45 5.94 -20.33 -27.64
N VAL A 46 7.23 -20.05 -27.65
CA VAL A 46 8.25 -20.86 -28.31
C VAL A 46 9.35 -21.10 -27.28
N LEU A 47 9.62 -22.36 -26.96
CA LEU A 47 10.63 -22.75 -25.98
C LEU A 47 11.64 -23.67 -26.64
N GLN A 48 12.93 -23.37 -26.48
CA GLN A 48 14.02 -24.23 -26.93
C GLN A 48 14.42 -25.15 -25.79
N GLY A 49 14.21 -26.44 -25.96
CA GLY A 49 14.59 -27.47 -24.98
C GLY A 49 15.57 -28.46 -25.56
N ASN A 50 16.23 -29.24 -24.69
CA ASN A 50 17.04 -30.39 -25.06
C ASN A 50 16.16 -31.64 -25.10
N LYS A 51 16.57 -32.70 -25.78
CA LYS A 51 15.84 -33.98 -25.86
C LYS A 51 15.57 -34.65 -24.49
N GLU A 52 16.23 -34.19 -23.44
CA GLU A 52 16.11 -34.71 -22.07
C GLU A 52 15.09 -33.98 -21.21
N ASP A 53 14.50 -32.87 -21.69
CA ASP A 53 13.50 -32.10 -20.97
C ASP A 53 12.11 -32.70 -21.18
N ASP A 54 11.61 -33.46 -20.20
CA ASP A 54 10.36 -34.22 -20.30
C ASP A 54 9.10 -33.43 -19.95
N SER A 55 9.24 -32.23 -19.31
CA SER A 55 8.07 -31.50 -18.82
C SER A 55 8.29 -30.00 -18.65
N ILE A 56 7.19 -29.24 -18.83
CA ILE A 56 7.14 -27.81 -18.60
C ILE A 56 6.20 -27.49 -17.44
N LYS A 57 6.49 -26.40 -16.72
CA LYS A 57 5.59 -25.72 -15.80
C LYS A 57 5.06 -24.47 -16.48
N VAL A 58 3.73 -24.38 -16.60
CA VAL A 58 3.04 -23.22 -17.11
C VAL A 58 2.34 -22.53 -15.94
N SER A 59 2.67 -21.26 -15.70
CA SER A 59 2.15 -20.51 -14.55
C SER A 59 1.81 -19.06 -14.93
N PHE A 60 0.69 -18.57 -14.42
CA PHE A 60 0.26 -17.20 -14.58
C PHE A 60 -0.44 -16.70 -13.30
N VAL A 61 -0.25 -15.45 -12.96
CA VAL A 61 -0.87 -14.87 -11.76
C VAL A 61 -2.39 -14.88 -11.91
N GLY A 62 -3.09 -15.40 -10.91
CA GLY A 62 -4.54 -15.61 -10.96
C GLY A 62 -4.99 -16.90 -11.62
N TYR A 63 -4.07 -17.81 -11.98
CA TYR A 63 -4.36 -19.10 -12.61
C TYR A 63 -3.67 -20.27 -11.89
N LYS A 64 -4.30 -21.44 -11.90
CA LYS A 64 -3.70 -22.68 -11.40
C LYS A 64 -2.53 -23.07 -12.29
N SER A 65 -1.34 -23.18 -11.72
CA SER A 65 -0.16 -23.65 -12.46
C SER A 65 -0.36 -25.09 -12.92
N GLN A 66 0.05 -25.37 -14.14
CA GLN A 66 0.02 -26.73 -14.70
C GLN A 66 1.43 -27.24 -14.98
N LYS A 67 1.66 -28.52 -14.68
CA LYS A 67 2.83 -29.26 -15.13
C LYS A 67 2.38 -30.17 -16.27
N LEU A 68 3.07 -30.08 -17.40
CA LEU A 68 2.70 -30.81 -18.62
C LEU A 68 3.92 -31.58 -19.10
N ALA A 69 3.73 -32.88 -19.35
CA ALA A 69 4.75 -33.68 -20.03
C ALA A 69 4.86 -33.24 -21.49
N LEU A 70 6.07 -33.13 -21.99
CA LEU A 70 6.34 -32.71 -23.35
C LEU A 70 6.09 -33.89 -24.30
N LYS A 71 5.08 -33.78 -25.12
CA LYS A 71 4.88 -34.69 -26.26
C LYS A 71 5.50 -34.05 -27.49
N THR A 72 6.25 -34.86 -28.24
CA THR A 72 7.09 -34.46 -29.38
C THR A 72 6.32 -33.94 -30.62
N GLN A 73 5.03 -33.70 -30.55
CA GLN A 73 4.20 -33.15 -31.65
C GLN A 73 3.53 -31.85 -31.22
N ALA A 74 3.87 -30.76 -31.91
CA ALA A 74 3.38 -29.39 -31.71
C ALA A 74 2.39 -29.00 -32.84
N PRO A 75 1.62 -27.90 -32.66
CA PRO A 75 1.49 -27.05 -31.48
C PRO A 75 0.41 -27.52 -30.52
N PHE A 76 0.60 -27.37 -29.21
CA PHE A 76 -0.41 -27.76 -28.25
C PHE A 76 -1.02 -26.53 -27.54
N ILE A 77 -2.29 -26.67 -27.15
CA ILE A 77 -3.02 -25.62 -26.42
C ILE A 77 -2.99 -25.96 -24.92
N VAL A 78 -2.47 -25.04 -24.12
CA VAL A 78 -2.50 -25.11 -22.66
C VAL A 78 -3.66 -24.26 -22.16
N SER A 79 -4.66 -24.92 -21.55
CA SER A 79 -5.81 -24.24 -20.97
C SER A 79 -5.59 -24.06 -19.47
N LEU A 80 -5.23 -22.85 -19.03
CA LEU A 80 -5.08 -22.56 -17.61
C LEU A 80 -6.44 -22.25 -16.99
N MET A 81 -6.72 -22.91 -15.87
CA MET A 81 -7.91 -22.64 -15.07
C MET A 81 -7.64 -21.44 -14.16
N PRO A 82 -8.50 -20.42 -14.16
CA PRO A 82 -8.42 -19.34 -13.17
C PRO A 82 -8.41 -19.90 -11.76
N ASP A 83 -7.52 -19.36 -10.94
CA ASP A 83 -7.38 -19.73 -9.54
C ASP A 83 -8.21 -18.79 -8.66
N ILE A 84 -9.41 -19.22 -8.31
CA ILE A 84 -10.33 -18.45 -7.46
C ILE A 84 -9.77 -18.35 -6.03
N ALA A 85 -9.00 -19.34 -5.61
CA ALA A 85 -8.50 -19.44 -4.26
C ALA A 85 -7.19 -18.69 -4.03
N SER A 86 -6.39 -18.44 -5.07
CA SER A 86 -5.02 -17.83 -4.98
C SER A 86 -4.10 -18.45 -3.92
N LEU A 87 -4.38 -19.68 -3.48
CA LEU A 87 -3.65 -20.33 -2.36
C LEU A 87 -2.22 -20.73 -2.72
N ASN A 88 -1.94 -20.94 -4.00
CA ASN A 88 -0.59 -21.18 -4.52
C ASN A 88 0.13 -19.87 -4.88
N GLU A 89 -0.43 -18.73 -4.49
CA GLU A 89 0.19 -17.44 -4.71
C GLU A 89 1.46 -17.33 -3.89
N ILE A 90 2.53 -16.92 -4.56
CA ILE A 90 3.81 -16.66 -3.90
C ILE A 90 3.75 -15.23 -3.37
N ILE A 91 3.91 -15.10 -2.07
CA ILE A 91 3.99 -13.84 -1.34
C ILE A 91 5.41 -13.61 -0.84
N VAL A 92 5.79 -12.36 -0.67
CA VAL A 92 7.13 -11.94 -0.21
C VAL A 92 7.06 -11.20 1.11
N THR A 93 5.99 -10.47 1.36
CA THR A 93 5.87 -9.52 2.48
C THR A 93 5.91 -10.19 3.86
N THR A 94 5.54 -11.44 3.98
CA THR A 94 5.47 -12.13 5.28
C THR A 94 6.79 -12.71 5.78
N SER A 95 7.84 -12.73 4.94
CA SER A 95 9.16 -13.28 5.32
C SER A 95 10.33 -12.56 4.65
N ARG A 96 10.10 -11.49 3.90
CA ARG A 96 11.08 -10.87 2.99
C ARG A 96 11.67 -11.87 1.99
N ASP A 97 11.00 -12.99 1.78
CA ASP A 97 11.37 -14.03 0.83
C ASP A 97 10.11 -14.69 0.23
N LYS A 98 10.29 -15.34 -0.92
CA LYS A 98 9.20 -16.04 -1.61
C LYS A 98 8.72 -17.23 -0.80
N GLN A 99 7.44 -17.23 -0.42
CA GLN A 99 6.79 -18.36 0.26
C GLN A 99 5.36 -18.53 -0.22
N SER A 100 4.78 -19.70 0.06
CA SER A 100 3.36 -19.94 -0.20
C SER A 100 2.50 -19.17 0.79
N ARG A 101 1.34 -18.67 0.33
CA ARG A 101 0.35 -18.03 1.20
C ARG A 101 -0.06 -18.94 2.38
N THR A 102 -0.20 -20.24 2.14
CA THR A 102 -0.60 -21.23 3.17
C THR A 102 0.43 -21.42 4.28
N ASP A 103 1.66 -21.00 4.05
CA ASP A 103 2.74 -21.10 5.03
C ASP A 103 2.80 -19.91 5.99
N ALA A 104 2.05 -18.84 5.71
CA ALA A 104 2.07 -17.62 6.49
C ALA A 104 0.93 -17.62 7.53
N PRO A 105 1.23 -17.67 8.85
CA PRO A 105 0.21 -17.62 9.89
C PRO A 105 -0.27 -16.19 10.15
N VAL A 106 -0.77 -15.51 9.13
CA VAL A 106 -1.26 -14.13 9.21
C VAL A 106 -2.33 -13.87 8.15
N ALA A 107 -3.18 -12.90 8.40
CA ALA A 107 -4.09 -12.38 7.37
C ALA A 107 -3.30 -11.62 6.31
N ILE A 108 -3.23 -12.14 5.10
CA ILE A 108 -2.59 -11.51 3.95
C ILE A 108 -3.50 -11.55 2.72
N SER A 109 -3.52 -10.49 1.95
CA SER A 109 -4.25 -10.40 0.69
C SER A 109 -3.34 -9.84 -0.39
N THR A 110 -3.55 -10.28 -1.63
CA THR A 110 -2.84 -9.77 -2.80
C THR A 110 -3.82 -9.21 -3.81
N ILE A 111 -3.53 -8.02 -4.32
CA ILE A 111 -4.18 -7.42 -5.48
C ILE A 111 -3.33 -7.77 -6.69
N SER A 112 -3.86 -8.60 -7.57
CA SER A 112 -3.12 -9.12 -8.72
C SER A 112 -2.97 -8.08 -9.84
N THR A 113 -2.02 -8.31 -10.76
CA THR A 113 -1.87 -7.52 -11.98
C THR A 113 -3.17 -7.45 -12.79
N GLN A 114 -3.91 -8.56 -12.85
CA GLN A 114 -5.19 -8.62 -13.58
C GLN A 114 -6.24 -7.74 -12.90
N GLU A 115 -6.39 -7.83 -11.58
CA GLU A 115 -7.34 -7.01 -10.82
C GLU A 115 -7.03 -5.51 -10.97
N MET A 116 -5.74 -5.12 -10.92
CA MET A 116 -5.32 -3.73 -11.18
C MET A 116 -5.68 -3.28 -12.61
N ARG A 117 -5.40 -4.12 -13.63
CA ARG A 117 -5.71 -3.83 -15.03
C ARG A 117 -7.21 -3.72 -15.30
N GLU A 118 -8.03 -4.54 -14.66
CA GLU A 118 -9.49 -4.55 -14.86
C GLU A 118 -10.18 -3.43 -14.09
N THR A 119 -9.64 -3.04 -12.95
CA THR A 119 -10.19 -1.93 -12.12
C THR A 119 -9.98 -0.58 -12.79
N LYS A 120 -8.86 -0.37 -13.53
CA LYS A 120 -8.52 0.94 -14.13
C LYS A 120 -8.59 2.06 -13.10
N ALA A 121 -7.91 1.85 -11.99
CA ALA A 121 -7.92 2.77 -10.87
C ALA A 121 -7.20 4.08 -11.24
N THR A 122 -7.84 5.21 -10.97
CA THR A 122 -7.23 6.54 -11.08
C THR A 122 -6.42 6.91 -9.83
N SER A 123 -6.75 6.28 -8.68
CA SER A 123 -6.00 6.40 -7.43
C SER A 123 -6.06 5.08 -6.64
N LEU A 124 -5.14 4.92 -5.67
CA LEU A 124 -4.91 3.64 -4.99
C LEU A 124 -6.05 3.18 -4.09
N GLU A 125 -6.91 4.09 -3.58
CA GLU A 125 -8.04 3.71 -2.75
C GLU A 125 -9.01 2.77 -3.47
N GLN A 126 -9.15 2.89 -4.81
CA GLN A 126 -10.01 2.01 -5.60
C GLN A 126 -9.51 0.56 -5.67
N LEU A 127 -8.25 0.36 -5.36
CA LEU A 127 -7.63 -0.96 -5.25
C LEU A 127 -7.61 -1.44 -3.79
N LEU A 128 -7.09 -0.63 -2.88
CA LEU A 128 -6.87 -1.02 -1.48
C LEU A 128 -8.18 -1.25 -0.72
N ASN A 129 -9.24 -0.50 -1.03
CA ASN A 129 -10.57 -0.70 -0.43
C ASN A 129 -11.29 -1.99 -0.89
N LYS A 130 -10.68 -2.76 -1.81
CA LYS A 130 -11.11 -4.12 -2.14
C LYS A 130 -10.56 -5.17 -1.17
N VAL A 131 -9.60 -4.81 -0.32
CA VAL A 131 -8.98 -5.69 0.67
C VAL A 131 -9.76 -5.61 1.99
N SER A 132 -10.14 -6.76 2.54
CA SER A 132 -10.78 -6.81 3.85
C SER A 132 -9.86 -6.24 4.94
N GLY A 133 -10.42 -5.53 5.93
CA GLY A 133 -9.63 -4.95 7.01
C GLY A 133 -8.82 -3.71 6.64
N VAL A 134 -8.96 -3.20 5.42
CA VAL A 134 -8.27 -2.01 4.91
C VAL A 134 -9.27 -0.98 4.46
N TYR A 135 -9.10 0.24 4.92
CA TYR A 135 -9.86 1.38 4.44
C TYR A 135 -8.93 2.57 4.19
N MET A 136 -8.67 2.83 2.91
CA MET A 136 -7.94 4.00 2.46
C MET A 136 -8.93 5.12 2.17
N VAL A 137 -8.77 6.22 2.87
CA VAL A 137 -9.61 7.40 2.74
C VAL A 137 -9.05 8.30 1.65
N ASP A 138 -9.87 8.62 0.67
CA ASP A 138 -9.53 9.62 -0.36
C ASP A 138 -9.67 11.03 0.23
N LEU A 139 -8.58 11.78 0.27
CA LEU A 139 -8.53 13.18 0.68
C LEU A 139 -8.50 14.14 -0.52
N GLY A 140 -8.74 13.63 -1.72
CA GLY A 140 -8.68 14.35 -2.99
C GLY A 140 -7.29 14.32 -3.62
N ASN A 141 -7.25 14.21 -4.96
CA ASN A 141 -6.01 14.33 -5.74
C ASN A 141 -4.90 13.37 -5.30
N GLU A 142 -5.22 12.09 -5.09
CA GLU A 142 -4.35 11.04 -4.58
C GLU A 142 -3.85 11.25 -3.12
N GLN A 143 -4.16 12.37 -2.45
CA GLN A 143 -3.89 12.50 -1.02
C GLN A 143 -4.79 11.54 -0.24
N HIS A 144 -4.28 10.99 0.85
CA HIS A 144 -4.98 9.94 1.57
C HIS A 144 -4.53 9.83 3.02
N THR A 145 -5.31 9.09 3.78
CA THR A 145 -4.91 8.44 5.02
C THR A 145 -5.44 7.01 5.00
N MET A 146 -5.00 6.18 5.93
CA MET A 146 -5.34 4.76 5.94
C MET A 146 -5.82 4.32 7.32
N ALA A 147 -6.76 3.36 7.33
CA ALA A 147 -7.14 2.60 8.50
C ALA A 147 -6.93 1.11 8.21
N ILE A 148 -6.05 0.46 8.97
CA ILE A 148 -5.86 -0.99 8.97
C ILE A 148 -5.93 -1.44 10.42
N ARG A 149 -7.04 -2.07 10.83
CA ARG A 149 -7.30 -2.46 12.22
C ARG A 149 -7.17 -1.32 13.24
N GLN A 150 -7.30 -0.08 12.76
CA GLN A 150 -7.21 1.17 13.51
C GLN A 150 -8.32 2.12 13.05
N PRO A 151 -8.71 3.14 13.83
CA PRO A 151 -9.54 4.22 13.35
C PRO A 151 -8.90 4.99 12.20
N ILE A 152 -9.73 5.71 11.45
CA ILE A 152 -9.26 6.70 10.47
C ILE A 152 -8.49 7.79 11.24
N GLY A 153 -7.24 8.03 10.87
CA GLY A 153 -6.40 9.01 11.53
C GLY A 153 -5.13 9.33 10.73
N TYR A 154 -4.40 10.32 11.17
CA TYR A 154 -3.16 10.78 10.52
C TYR A 154 -1.90 10.21 11.20
N LYS A 155 -2.02 9.52 12.35
CA LYS A 155 -0.89 8.83 12.99
C LYS A 155 -0.51 7.61 12.18
N SER A 156 0.76 7.46 11.85
CA SER A 156 1.28 6.35 11.05
C SER A 156 1.37 5.07 11.90
N LEU A 157 0.28 4.31 11.93
CA LEU A 157 0.22 2.97 12.54
C LEU A 157 0.11 1.86 11.48
N PHE A 158 0.55 2.16 10.29
CA PHE A 158 0.64 1.29 9.11
C PHE A 158 1.91 1.61 8.35
N LEU A 159 2.52 0.61 7.72
CA LEU A 159 3.77 0.79 7.00
C LEU A 159 3.57 0.61 5.49
N TYR A 160 4.05 1.57 4.71
CA TYR A 160 4.08 1.48 3.26
C TYR A 160 5.46 1.09 2.76
N LEU A 161 5.50 0.09 1.89
CA LEU A 161 6.73 -0.50 1.35
C LEU A 161 6.71 -0.51 -0.17
N GLU A 162 7.86 -0.26 -0.80
CA GLU A 162 8.12 -0.57 -2.19
C GLU A 162 9.19 -1.66 -2.25
N ASP A 163 8.85 -2.86 -2.77
CA ASP A 163 9.73 -4.03 -2.79
C ASP A 163 10.37 -4.37 -1.42
N GLY A 164 9.61 -4.21 -0.33
CA GLY A 164 10.03 -4.52 1.04
C GLY A 164 10.86 -3.43 1.74
N ILE A 165 11.02 -2.25 1.14
CA ILE A 165 11.71 -1.09 1.73
C ILE A 165 10.66 -0.03 2.08
N PRO A 166 10.69 0.56 3.30
CA PRO A 166 9.80 1.68 3.65
C PRO A 166 9.93 2.84 2.66
N ILE A 167 8.78 3.43 2.26
CA ILE A 167 8.76 4.52 1.28
C ILE A 167 9.39 5.77 1.87
N ARG A 168 9.09 6.09 3.13
CA ARG A 168 9.65 7.22 3.90
C ARG A 168 10.39 6.75 5.12
N THR A 169 11.10 7.67 5.77
CA THR A 169 11.80 7.41 7.03
C THR A 169 10.85 7.26 8.20
N ILE A 170 11.32 6.69 9.30
CA ILE A 170 10.58 6.46 10.53
C ILE A 170 10.51 7.73 11.35
N GLY A 171 9.42 7.94 12.10
CA GLY A 171 9.27 9.06 13.02
C GLY A 171 8.88 10.38 12.35
N ASP A 172 8.71 10.37 11.05
CA ASP A 172 8.35 11.49 10.22
C ASP A 172 6.96 11.33 9.60
N PHE A 173 6.58 12.21 8.68
CA PHE A 173 5.26 12.35 8.10
C PHE A 173 4.94 11.25 7.06
N ASN A 174 4.26 10.17 7.45
CA ASN A 174 4.05 8.97 6.61
C ASN A 174 2.62 8.77 6.06
N HIS A 175 1.60 9.41 6.62
CA HIS A 175 0.20 9.03 6.35
C HIS A 175 -0.23 9.11 4.88
N ASN A 176 0.39 9.95 4.05
CA ASN A 176 0.06 10.11 2.63
C ASN A 176 1.22 9.74 1.68
N ALA A 177 2.15 8.88 2.11
CA ALA A 177 3.32 8.53 1.31
C ALA A 177 2.99 7.78 0.00
N LEU A 178 1.77 7.25 -0.18
CA LEU A 178 1.39 6.55 -1.41
C LEU A 178 1.25 7.46 -2.64
N ILE A 179 1.20 8.79 -2.46
CA ILE A 179 1.32 9.72 -3.59
C ILE A 179 2.64 9.54 -4.36
N GLU A 180 3.65 8.94 -3.74
CA GLU A 180 4.94 8.67 -4.35
C GLU A 180 5.00 7.35 -5.13
N ILE A 181 3.94 6.53 -5.09
CA ILE A 181 3.90 5.25 -5.80
C ILE A 181 3.63 5.46 -7.30
N ASN A 182 4.43 4.79 -8.12
CA ASN A 182 4.21 4.70 -9.55
C ASN A 182 3.32 3.49 -9.88
N MET A 183 2.02 3.70 -10.01
CA MET A 183 1.04 2.64 -10.31
C MET A 183 1.31 1.92 -11.64
N ALA A 184 1.93 2.59 -12.62
CA ALA A 184 2.23 2.01 -13.94
C ALA A 184 3.37 0.98 -13.92
N ALA A 185 4.20 0.98 -12.86
CA ALA A 185 5.33 0.07 -12.70
C ALA A 185 5.04 -1.15 -11.82
N LEU A 186 3.83 -1.26 -11.27
CA LEU A 186 3.49 -2.32 -10.32
C LEU A 186 3.16 -3.65 -11.00
N ARG A 187 3.60 -4.74 -10.36
CA ARG A 187 3.18 -6.10 -10.66
C ARG A 187 1.97 -6.53 -9.82
N ASN A 188 2.06 -6.34 -8.51
CA ASN A 188 1.00 -6.67 -7.56
C ASN A 188 1.19 -5.84 -6.28
N ILE A 189 0.16 -5.83 -5.44
CA ILE A 189 0.18 -5.21 -4.12
C ILE A 189 -0.11 -6.29 -3.10
N GLU A 190 0.75 -6.44 -2.09
CA GLU A 190 0.57 -7.36 -0.98
C GLU A 190 0.20 -6.57 0.28
N VAL A 191 -0.85 -7.00 0.99
CA VAL A 191 -1.31 -6.35 2.21
C VAL A 191 -1.32 -7.35 3.35
N VAL A 192 -0.45 -7.15 4.31
CA VAL A 192 -0.43 -7.89 5.58
C VAL A 192 -1.24 -7.10 6.60
N ARG A 193 -2.17 -7.73 7.28
CA ARG A 193 -3.00 -7.13 8.34
C ARG A 193 -2.54 -7.63 9.70
N GLY A 194 -2.53 -6.72 10.68
CA GLY A 194 -1.93 -6.94 11.99
C GLY A 194 -0.43 -6.70 12.02
N PRO A 195 0.20 -6.74 13.20
CA PRO A 195 1.59 -6.33 13.37
C PRO A 195 2.57 -7.12 12.49
N ALA A 196 3.34 -6.39 11.68
CA ALA A 196 4.42 -6.89 10.85
C ALA A 196 5.80 -6.40 11.34
N SER A 197 5.88 -5.84 12.54
CA SER A 197 7.07 -5.21 13.12
C SER A 197 8.22 -6.20 13.32
N SER A 198 7.96 -7.49 13.53
CA SER A 198 8.99 -8.52 13.63
C SER A 198 9.89 -8.68 12.39
N LEU A 199 9.48 -8.11 11.24
CA LEU A 199 10.27 -8.09 10.02
C LEU A 199 10.62 -6.68 9.55
N TYR A 200 9.68 -5.75 9.67
CA TYR A 200 9.79 -4.42 9.07
C TYR A 200 10.10 -3.32 10.06
N GLY A 201 9.98 -3.58 11.37
CA GLY A 201 10.24 -2.61 12.43
C GLY A 201 9.03 -1.75 12.76
N SER A 202 9.28 -0.51 13.08
CA SER A 202 8.28 0.43 13.60
C SER A 202 7.14 0.73 12.62
N GLU A 203 6.05 1.27 13.16
CA GLU A 203 4.84 1.73 12.42
C GLU A 203 4.03 0.61 11.75
N ALA A 204 4.58 -0.60 11.57
CA ALA A 204 3.85 -1.74 11.02
C ALA A 204 2.91 -2.38 12.07
N VAL A 205 2.07 -1.57 12.73
CA VAL A 205 1.17 -1.96 13.83
C VAL A 205 -0.13 -2.56 13.30
N GLY A 206 -0.92 -1.80 12.58
CA GLY A 206 -2.18 -2.27 11.99
C GLY A 206 -1.94 -3.17 10.78
N GLY A 207 -0.81 -2.95 10.09
CA GLY A 207 -0.42 -3.74 8.92
C GLY A 207 0.69 -3.13 8.10
N ALA A 208 1.02 -3.82 7.00
CA ALA A 208 1.97 -3.34 6.00
C ALA A 208 1.40 -3.53 4.58
N VAL A 209 1.56 -2.51 3.74
CA VAL A 209 1.18 -2.52 2.33
C VAL A 209 2.44 -2.47 1.48
N ASN A 210 2.71 -3.52 0.72
CA ASN A 210 3.94 -3.66 -0.07
C ASN A 210 3.61 -3.63 -1.58
N PHE A 211 4.13 -2.63 -2.26
CA PHE A 211 3.99 -2.41 -3.69
C PHE A 211 5.15 -3.10 -4.40
N ILE A 212 4.86 -4.17 -5.15
CA ILE A 212 5.87 -4.97 -5.82
C ILE A 212 6.03 -4.48 -7.26
N THR A 213 7.23 -4.03 -7.61
CA THR A 213 7.56 -3.56 -8.96
C THR A 213 7.64 -4.71 -9.97
N ALA A 214 7.24 -4.44 -11.21
CA ALA A 214 7.31 -5.43 -12.29
C ALA A 214 8.76 -5.74 -12.67
N ALA A 215 9.11 -7.03 -12.68
CA ALA A 215 10.39 -7.48 -13.20
C ALA A 215 10.42 -7.35 -14.73
N PRO A 216 11.61 -7.21 -15.35
CA PRO A 216 11.76 -7.22 -16.80
C PRO A 216 11.15 -8.46 -17.44
N SER A 217 10.40 -8.24 -18.53
CA SER A 217 9.81 -9.33 -19.33
C SER A 217 10.87 -10.05 -20.13
N LEU A 218 10.67 -11.35 -20.37
CA LEU A 218 11.60 -12.14 -21.18
C LEU A 218 11.56 -11.72 -22.67
N GLN A 219 10.36 -11.28 -23.15
CA GLN A 219 10.17 -10.81 -24.52
C GLN A 219 9.90 -9.31 -24.54
N PRO A 220 10.27 -8.60 -25.63
CA PRO A 220 9.98 -7.18 -25.77
C PRO A 220 8.47 -6.93 -25.69
N THR A 221 8.06 -6.10 -24.75
CA THR A 221 6.70 -5.64 -24.58
C THR A 221 6.68 -4.13 -24.38
N ALA A 222 5.67 -3.46 -24.91
CA ALA A 222 5.42 -2.06 -24.60
C ALA A 222 3.91 -1.82 -24.53
N ARG A 223 3.50 -0.88 -23.69
CA ARG A 223 2.11 -0.48 -23.54
C ARG A 223 2.01 1.04 -23.38
N ILE A 224 1.05 1.61 -24.06
CA ILE A 224 0.62 2.99 -23.87
C ILE A 224 -0.87 3.00 -23.58
N GLN A 225 -1.32 3.85 -22.69
CA GLN A 225 -2.74 4.08 -22.42
C GLN A 225 -3.01 5.55 -22.15
N ALA A 226 -4.22 5.98 -22.47
CA ALA A 226 -4.71 7.31 -22.17
C ALA A 226 -6.11 7.21 -21.57
N GLU A 227 -6.40 8.08 -20.60
CA GLU A 227 -7.67 8.15 -19.90
C GLU A 227 -8.05 9.61 -19.66
N ILE A 228 -9.34 9.91 -19.79
CA ILE A 228 -9.91 11.23 -19.46
C ILE A 228 -11.19 11.05 -18.63
N SER A 229 -11.56 12.06 -17.86
CA SER A 229 -12.84 12.10 -17.16
C SER A 229 -13.65 13.35 -17.49
N ASP A 230 -14.96 13.29 -17.18
CA ASP A 230 -15.88 14.43 -17.24
C ASP A 230 -15.62 15.49 -16.17
N ARG A 231 -14.64 15.25 -15.26
CA ARG A 231 -14.22 16.15 -14.18
C ARG A 231 -12.81 16.70 -14.38
N GLY A 232 -12.38 16.84 -15.63
CA GLY A 232 -11.10 17.45 -15.97
C GLY A 232 -9.85 16.60 -15.72
N TYR A 233 -9.99 15.36 -15.24
CA TYR A 233 -8.88 14.44 -15.07
C TYR A 233 -8.38 13.91 -16.42
N LYS A 234 -7.07 13.87 -16.58
CA LYS A 234 -6.39 13.28 -17.75
C LYS A 234 -5.19 12.49 -17.27
N ARG A 235 -4.95 11.34 -17.87
CA ARG A 235 -3.78 10.51 -17.57
C ARG A 235 -3.27 9.82 -18.80
N THR A 236 -1.95 9.78 -18.94
CA THR A 236 -1.24 8.98 -19.95
C THR A 236 -0.21 8.12 -19.26
N ASP A 237 -0.29 6.80 -19.47
CA ASP A 237 0.69 5.84 -18.97
C ASP A 237 1.48 5.26 -20.13
N PHE A 238 2.75 4.93 -19.84
CA PHE A 238 3.61 4.20 -20.75
C PHE A 238 4.44 3.17 -19.99
N SER A 239 4.72 2.06 -20.60
CA SER A 239 5.66 1.06 -20.09
C SER A 239 6.31 0.31 -21.22
N ALA A 240 7.58 -0.09 -21.02
CA ALA A 240 8.25 -1.01 -21.91
C ALA A 240 9.21 -1.90 -21.13
N SER A 241 9.41 -3.12 -21.61
CA SER A 241 10.20 -4.10 -20.89
C SER A 241 10.74 -5.14 -21.86
N SER A 242 12.00 -5.57 -21.63
CA SER A 242 12.62 -6.67 -22.34
C SER A 242 13.81 -7.21 -21.59
N THR A 243 14.21 -8.45 -21.91
CA THR A 243 15.45 -9.07 -21.45
C THR A 243 16.28 -9.48 -22.65
N PHE A 244 17.53 -9.02 -22.69
CA PHE A 244 18.53 -9.34 -23.69
C PHE A 244 19.67 -10.12 -23.03
N ASN A 245 19.81 -11.39 -23.36
CA ASN A 245 20.78 -12.28 -22.72
C ASN A 245 20.68 -12.24 -21.18
N LYS A 246 21.66 -11.64 -20.52
CA LYS A 246 21.76 -11.53 -19.07
C LYS A 246 21.20 -10.23 -18.49
N VAL A 247 20.79 -9.29 -19.32
CA VAL A 247 20.32 -7.97 -18.89
C VAL A 247 18.84 -7.82 -19.19
N GLY A 248 18.04 -7.68 -18.16
CA GLY A 248 16.63 -7.31 -18.25
C GLY A 248 16.46 -5.82 -17.92
N ILE A 249 15.68 -5.12 -18.71
CA ILE A 249 15.32 -3.71 -18.48
C ILE A 249 13.81 -3.56 -18.53
N SER A 250 13.25 -2.86 -17.58
CA SER A 250 11.87 -2.39 -17.60
C SER A 250 11.81 -0.93 -17.20
N PHE A 251 10.97 -0.16 -17.87
CA PHE A 251 10.64 1.18 -17.46
C PHE A 251 9.14 1.41 -17.61
N GLY A 252 8.60 2.27 -16.79
CA GLY A 252 7.20 2.65 -16.86
C GLY A 252 6.94 3.91 -16.07
N GLY A 253 5.92 4.63 -16.46
CA GLY A 253 5.52 5.84 -15.79
C GLY A 253 4.19 6.36 -16.27
N TYR A 254 3.73 7.42 -15.64
CA TYR A 254 2.55 8.14 -16.06
C TYR A 254 2.65 9.63 -15.73
N TYR A 255 1.93 10.40 -16.51
CA TYR A 255 1.59 11.77 -16.21
C TYR A 255 0.08 11.86 -16.05
N ALA A 256 -0.36 12.46 -14.94
CA ALA A 256 -1.76 12.75 -14.67
C ALA A 256 -1.92 14.22 -14.30
N ASP A 257 -3.00 14.83 -14.76
CA ASP A 257 -3.43 16.16 -14.31
C ASP A 257 -4.94 16.24 -14.19
N GLN A 258 -5.40 17.12 -13.32
CA GLN A 258 -6.81 17.47 -13.18
C GLN A 258 -6.93 18.98 -13.11
N ARG A 259 -7.87 19.51 -13.89
CA ARG A 259 -8.23 20.92 -13.91
C ARG A 259 -9.73 21.05 -13.76
N ASN A 260 -10.15 22.04 -12.97
CA ASN A 260 -11.58 22.31 -12.75
C ASN A 260 -12.32 21.06 -12.25
N GLY A 261 -11.83 20.44 -11.16
CA GLY A 261 -12.43 19.29 -10.52
C GLY A 261 -13.85 19.55 -9.97
N TYR A 262 -14.33 18.70 -9.07
CA TYR A 262 -15.65 18.88 -8.45
C TYR A 262 -15.66 19.92 -7.29
N MET A 263 -14.49 20.31 -6.82
CA MET A 263 -14.29 21.42 -5.87
C MET A 263 -13.51 22.54 -6.55
N ASP A 264 -13.75 23.78 -6.13
CA ASP A 264 -12.95 24.93 -6.56
C ASP A 264 -11.51 24.79 -6.02
N HIS A 265 -10.53 25.35 -6.73
CA HIS A 265 -9.12 25.35 -6.32
C HIS A 265 -8.66 23.95 -5.86
N SER A 266 -8.88 22.93 -6.69
CA SER A 266 -8.52 21.55 -6.44
C SER A 266 -7.74 20.92 -7.60
N ASP A 267 -6.97 21.73 -8.30
CA ASP A 267 -6.14 21.27 -9.40
C ASP A 267 -4.94 20.46 -8.91
N PHE A 268 -4.48 19.50 -9.69
CA PHE A 268 -3.26 18.79 -9.40
C PHE A 268 -2.56 18.30 -10.67
N HIS A 269 -1.29 17.99 -10.53
CA HIS A 269 -0.56 17.19 -11.52
C HIS A 269 0.46 16.26 -10.85
N LYS A 270 0.76 15.17 -11.52
CA LYS A 270 1.73 14.17 -11.06
C LYS A 270 2.47 13.56 -12.24
N LEU A 271 3.78 13.50 -12.11
CA LEU A 271 4.67 12.67 -12.93
C LEU A 271 5.25 11.57 -12.04
N ALA A 272 5.13 10.33 -12.44
CA ALA A 272 5.80 9.21 -11.78
C ALA A 272 6.52 8.35 -12.83
N PHE A 273 7.76 7.98 -12.55
CA PHE A 273 8.61 7.19 -13.44
C PHE A 273 9.41 6.17 -12.65
N THR A 274 9.50 4.94 -13.14
CA THR A 274 10.34 3.87 -12.56
C THR A 274 11.16 3.21 -13.66
N LEU A 275 12.46 3.07 -13.40
CA LEU A 275 13.40 2.29 -14.20
C LEU A 275 13.91 1.14 -13.36
N ARG A 276 13.87 -0.08 -13.91
CA ARG A 276 14.45 -1.26 -13.28
C ARG A 276 15.36 -1.99 -14.26
N ALA A 277 16.53 -2.41 -13.76
CA ALA A 277 17.52 -3.18 -14.50
C ALA A 277 17.91 -4.41 -13.66
N ASP A 278 17.71 -5.59 -14.20
CA ASP A 278 18.09 -6.88 -13.62
C ASP A 278 19.28 -7.44 -14.42
N TYR A 279 20.41 -7.75 -13.77
CA TYR A 279 21.59 -8.32 -14.40
C TYR A 279 21.92 -9.69 -13.80
N GLN A 280 21.85 -10.74 -14.62
CA GLN A 280 22.26 -12.08 -14.23
C GLN A 280 23.78 -12.19 -14.43
N ILE A 281 24.58 -11.94 -13.38
CA ILE A 281 26.05 -11.96 -13.42
C ILE A 281 26.52 -13.37 -13.80
N ASN A 282 26.01 -14.38 -13.08
CA ASN A 282 26.21 -15.80 -13.35
C ASN A 282 24.97 -16.60 -12.86
N GLU A 283 24.96 -17.91 -12.96
CA GLU A 283 23.84 -18.77 -12.58
C GLU A 283 23.39 -18.60 -11.12
N ARG A 284 24.30 -18.19 -10.23
CA ARG A 284 24.08 -18.07 -8.78
C ARG A 284 23.93 -16.63 -8.29
N THR A 285 24.28 -15.65 -9.12
CA THR A 285 24.34 -14.25 -8.68
C THR A 285 23.52 -13.36 -9.60
N LYS A 286 22.55 -12.66 -9.01
CA LYS A 286 21.71 -11.69 -9.69
C LYS A 286 21.86 -10.32 -9.04
N TRP A 287 21.94 -9.28 -9.84
CA TRP A 287 21.98 -7.89 -9.40
C TRP A 287 20.76 -7.15 -9.94
N ILE A 288 19.98 -6.55 -9.04
CA ILE A 288 18.72 -5.88 -9.31
C ILE A 288 18.84 -4.42 -8.91
N ASN A 289 18.57 -3.51 -9.84
CA ASN A 289 18.58 -2.07 -9.59
C ASN A 289 17.21 -1.50 -9.94
N SER A 290 16.70 -0.59 -9.12
CA SER A 290 15.45 0.11 -9.37
C SER A 290 15.56 1.55 -8.92
N ALA A 291 15.08 2.48 -9.75
CA ALA A 291 15.00 3.90 -9.43
C ALA A 291 13.59 4.40 -9.72
N THR A 292 12.97 5.07 -8.74
CA THR A 292 11.64 5.68 -8.86
C THR A 292 11.74 7.18 -8.60
N LEU A 293 11.16 7.98 -9.51
CA LEU A 293 11.04 9.43 -9.41
C LEU A 293 9.56 9.81 -9.36
N THR A 294 9.21 10.74 -8.47
CA THR A 294 7.87 11.33 -8.42
C THR A 294 7.98 12.84 -8.26
N ASP A 295 7.25 13.57 -9.10
CA ASP A 295 6.98 15.00 -8.97
C ASP A 295 5.46 15.17 -8.89
N TYR A 296 5.00 15.78 -7.80
CA TYR A 296 3.59 15.92 -7.49
C TYR A 296 3.30 17.32 -6.97
N TYR A 297 2.23 17.92 -7.48
CA TYR A 297 1.67 19.18 -6.99
C TYR A 297 0.16 19.07 -6.89
N THR A 298 -0.41 19.59 -5.82
CA THR A 298 -1.85 19.71 -5.67
C THR A 298 -2.22 20.98 -4.91
N ASP A 299 -3.32 21.61 -5.34
CA ASP A 299 -4.03 22.52 -4.46
C ASP A 299 -4.59 21.73 -3.27
N GLN A 300 -4.67 22.37 -2.12
CA GLN A 300 -5.23 21.75 -0.93
C GLN A 300 -6.63 22.28 -0.67
N VAL A 301 -7.55 21.36 -0.40
CA VAL A 301 -8.92 21.69 -0.03
C VAL A 301 -9.17 21.29 1.42
N GLY A 302 -9.81 22.20 2.17
CA GLY A 302 -10.26 21.94 3.54
C GLY A 302 -11.55 21.13 3.58
N GLY A 303 -11.99 20.79 4.80
CA GLY A 303 -13.35 20.30 5.02
C GLY A 303 -14.37 21.44 4.94
N LEU A 304 -15.59 21.11 4.58
CA LEU A 304 -16.74 22.03 4.54
C LEU A 304 -17.51 21.97 5.86
N ASP A 305 -18.15 23.06 6.24
CA ASP A 305 -19.16 23.03 7.28
C ASP A 305 -20.44 22.29 6.81
N SER A 306 -21.37 22.07 7.75
CA SER A 306 -22.59 21.32 7.47
C SER A 306 -23.48 21.99 6.39
N ALA A 307 -23.56 23.33 6.37
CA ALA A 307 -24.42 24.04 5.43
C ALA A 307 -23.91 23.91 3.99
N HIS A 308 -22.60 24.15 3.78
CA HIS A 308 -21.97 24.00 2.47
C HIS A 308 -21.96 22.54 1.99
N PHE A 309 -21.66 21.60 2.89
CA PHE A 309 -21.63 20.19 2.55
C PHE A 309 -22.98 19.65 2.09
N TYR A 310 -24.04 19.80 2.89
CA TYR A 310 -25.39 19.33 2.54
C TYR A 310 -26.07 20.20 1.48
N GLY A 311 -25.68 21.48 1.37
CA GLY A 311 -26.11 22.37 0.31
C GLY A 311 -25.47 22.10 -1.06
N LYS A 312 -24.53 21.13 -1.14
CA LYS A 312 -23.74 20.83 -2.36
C LYS A 312 -22.89 22.00 -2.87
N ASP A 313 -22.58 22.93 -1.99
CA ASP A 313 -21.73 24.08 -2.29
C ASP A 313 -20.26 23.72 -1.98
N TYR A 314 -19.60 23.10 -2.94
CA TYR A 314 -18.26 22.57 -2.81
C TYR A 314 -17.19 23.62 -3.15
N ARG A 315 -17.38 24.84 -2.64
CA ARG A 315 -16.38 25.89 -2.74
C ARG A 315 -15.18 25.62 -1.85
N ASN A 316 -14.01 26.01 -2.32
CA ASN A 316 -12.79 26.02 -1.50
C ASN A 316 -12.44 27.47 -1.13
N PHE A 317 -12.45 27.78 0.16
CA PHE A 317 -12.10 29.13 0.65
C PHE A 317 -10.58 29.39 0.59
N GLN A 318 -9.76 28.33 0.52
CA GLN A 318 -8.30 28.42 0.45
C GLN A 318 -7.85 28.49 -1.02
N THR A 319 -7.72 29.70 -1.58
CA THR A 319 -7.41 29.87 -3.01
C THR A 319 -5.94 29.67 -3.37
N PHE A 320 -5.04 29.58 -2.37
CA PHE A 320 -3.58 29.49 -2.55
C PHE A 320 -2.92 28.38 -1.75
N SER A 321 -3.68 27.57 -1.02
CA SER A 321 -3.11 26.43 -0.27
C SER A 321 -2.68 25.33 -1.23
N TYR A 322 -1.45 24.83 -1.05
CA TYR A 322 -0.87 23.81 -1.92
C TYR A 322 -0.02 22.81 -1.15
N ARG A 323 0.25 21.68 -1.81
CA ARG A 323 1.31 20.73 -1.43
C ARG A 323 2.09 20.34 -2.67
N LYS A 324 3.41 20.39 -2.56
CA LYS A 324 4.36 19.93 -3.57
C LYS A 324 5.22 18.83 -2.97
N VAL A 325 5.37 17.70 -3.69
CA VAL A 325 6.22 16.59 -3.26
C VAL A 325 7.17 16.23 -4.38
N ASN A 326 8.46 16.22 -4.06
CA ASN A 326 9.49 15.65 -4.92
C ASN A 326 10.10 14.46 -4.18
N ALA A 327 10.08 13.29 -4.82
CA ALA A 327 10.63 12.09 -4.23
C ALA A 327 11.48 11.32 -5.23
N PHE A 328 12.64 10.85 -4.77
CA PHE A 328 13.51 9.96 -5.52
C PHE A 328 13.90 8.78 -4.62
N ARG A 329 13.72 7.56 -5.13
CA ARG A 329 14.15 6.34 -4.45
C ARG A 329 15.00 5.50 -5.38
N TYR A 330 16.14 5.03 -4.86
CA TYR A 330 17.02 4.10 -5.54
C TYR A 330 17.28 2.89 -4.67
N ARG A 331 17.22 1.72 -5.27
CA ARG A 331 17.53 0.44 -4.63
C ARG A 331 18.47 -0.37 -5.50
N SER A 332 19.48 -0.97 -4.86
CA SER A 332 20.42 -1.91 -5.45
C SER A 332 20.43 -3.18 -4.60
N THR A 333 20.04 -4.31 -5.17
CA THR A 333 19.96 -5.61 -4.49
C THR A 333 20.82 -6.62 -5.18
N LEU A 334 21.75 -7.22 -4.43
CA LEU A 334 22.58 -8.34 -4.87
C LEU A 334 22.05 -9.61 -4.20
N GLU A 335 21.59 -10.57 -5.01
CA GLU A 335 21.16 -11.90 -4.57
C GLU A 335 22.24 -12.92 -4.96
N HIS A 336 22.74 -13.69 -3.98
CA HIS A 336 23.69 -14.76 -4.23
C HIS A 336 23.18 -16.07 -3.62
N THR A 337 23.09 -17.10 -4.46
CA THR A 337 22.69 -18.47 -4.08
C THR A 337 23.95 -19.32 -3.93
N TRP A 338 24.31 -19.61 -2.69
CA TRP A 338 25.50 -20.44 -2.36
C TRP A 338 25.27 -21.91 -2.73
N SER A 339 24.08 -22.39 -2.42
CA SER A 339 23.61 -23.75 -2.70
C SER A 339 22.10 -23.74 -2.97
N SER A 340 21.49 -24.87 -3.26
CA SER A 340 20.03 -25.00 -3.36
C SER A 340 19.28 -24.64 -2.06
N THR A 341 20.00 -24.61 -0.93
CA THR A 341 19.44 -24.37 0.42
C THR A 341 19.86 -23.05 1.05
N ASP A 342 20.88 -22.38 0.49
CA ASP A 342 21.49 -21.21 1.12
C ASP A 342 21.50 -20.01 0.15
N ARG A 343 20.94 -18.87 0.59
CA ARG A 343 20.91 -17.63 -0.18
C ARG A 343 21.16 -16.41 0.70
N THR A 344 22.00 -15.51 0.22
CA THR A 344 22.24 -14.18 0.82
C THR A 344 21.70 -13.09 -0.10
N THR A 345 21.03 -12.13 0.49
CA THR A 345 20.55 -10.92 -0.19
C THR A 345 21.14 -9.70 0.52
N VAL A 346 21.78 -8.82 -0.24
CA VAL A 346 22.29 -7.54 0.23
C VAL A 346 21.57 -6.44 -0.53
N THR A 347 20.90 -5.56 0.18
CA THR A 347 20.16 -4.44 -0.42
C THR A 347 20.68 -3.13 0.15
N ALA A 348 21.23 -2.29 -0.71
CA ALA A 348 21.50 -0.89 -0.41
C ALA A 348 20.40 -0.01 -1.01
N PHE A 349 20.00 1.05 -0.32
CA PHE A 349 19.00 1.98 -0.82
C PHE A 349 19.31 3.43 -0.45
N PHE A 350 18.82 4.30 -1.31
CA PHE A 350 18.83 5.75 -1.11
C PHE A 350 17.43 6.30 -1.32
N ARG A 351 17.00 7.21 -0.46
CA ARG A 351 15.73 7.94 -0.58
C ARG A 351 15.98 9.42 -0.37
N ASN A 352 15.35 10.23 -1.19
CA ASN A 352 15.28 11.68 -1.03
C ASN A 352 13.82 12.10 -1.13
N ASN A 353 13.37 12.96 -0.25
CA ASN A 353 12.00 13.46 -0.22
C ASN A 353 12.00 14.92 0.20
N SER A 354 11.11 15.72 -0.38
CA SER A 354 10.80 17.08 0.03
C SER A 354 9.31 17.33 -0.13
N ILE A 355 8.69 17.87 0.91
CA ILE A 355 7.27 18.20 1.00
C ILE A 355 7.13 19.67 1.32
N GLY A 356 7.07 20.51 0.29
CA GLY A 356 6.79 21.95 0.44
C GLY A 356 5.27 22.20 0.44
N GLN A 357 4.77 23.00 1.39
CA GLN A 357 3.34 23.26 1.45
C GLN A 357 2.98 24.63 2.06
N ASN A 358 1.81 25.13 1.65
CA ASN A 358 1.05 26.15 2.33
C ASN A 358 -0.22 25.49 2.88
N PRO A 359 -0.19 24.97 4.14
CA PRO A 359 -1.20 24.05 4.61
C PRO A 359 -2.46 24.80 5.08
N PHE A 360 -3.63 24.43 4.53
CA PHE A 360 -4.91 25.02 4.92
C PHE A 360 -5.22 24.85 6.42
N TYR A 361 -4.76 23.78 7.05
CA TYR A 361 -5.01 23.48 8.46
C TYR A 361 -4.18 24.35 9.44
N ALA A 362 -3.16 25.03 8.96
CA ALA A 362 -2.37 25.99 9.74
C ALA A 362 -2.96 27.43 9.70
N ILE A 363 -3.99 27.65 8.87
CA ILE A 363 -4.63 28.97 8.77
C ILE A 363 -5.46 29.25 10.02
N LYS A 364 -5.16 30.39 10.68
CA LYS A 364 -5.86 30.86 11.88
C LYS A 364 -6.50 32.22 11.61
N ASN A 365 -7.82 32.31 11.74
CA ASN A 365 -8.55 33.55 11.58
C ASN A 365 -8.25 34.51 12.72
N ASN A 366 -8.10 35.80 12.39
CA ASN A 366 -7.99 36.85 13.40
C ASN A 366 -9.38 37.11 13.98
N LEU A 367 -9.52 36.95 15.31
CA LEU A 367 -10.80 37.14 16.00
C LEU A 367 -11.27 38.62 16.05
N GLN A 368 -10.32 39.55 15.95
CA GLN A 368 -10.63 41.01 15.99
C GLN A 368 -10.83 41.61 14.61
N ASN A 369 -10.26 41.00 13.57
CA ASN A 369 -10.38 41.47 12.19
C ASN A 369 -10.71 40.32 11.24
N PRO A 370 -11.99 40.16 10.85
CA PRO A 370 -12.43 39.03 10.00
C PRO A 370 -11.84 39.04 8.57
N LEU A 371 -11.22 40.14 8.15
CA LEU A 371 -10.55 40.27 6.85
C LEU A 371 -9.06 39.81 6.92
N LYS A 372 -8.61 39.36 8.07
CA LYS A 372 -7.23 38.89 8.27
C LYS A 372 -7.18 37.49 8.88
N ALA A 373 -6.15 36.78 8.51
CA ALA A 373 -5.75 35.50 9.12
C ALA A 373 -4.24 35.41 9.12
N THR A 374 -3.72 34.40 9.77
CA THR A 374 -2.30 34.03 9.77
C THR A 374 -2.13 32.59 9.35
N GLY A 375 -0.96 32.22 8.91
CA GLY A 375 -0.62 30.87 8.50
C GLY A 375 0.88 30.66 8.43
N GLU A 376 1.28 29.60 7.77
CA GLU A 376 2.69 29.27 7.55
C GLU A 376 2.91 28.70 6.15
N ILE A 377 4.12 28.80 5.66
CA ILE A 377 4.66 27.98 4.57
C ILE A 377 5.75 27.13 5.17
N ASN A 378 5.71 25.84 4.93
CA ASN A 378 6.71 24.92 5.47
C ASN A 378 7.26 23.98 4.39
N ASP A 379 8.46 23.45 4.69
CA ASP A 379 9.11 22.38 3.94
C ASP A 379 9.60 21.33 4.93
N ASP A 380 9.28 20.08 4.64
CA ASP A 380 9.69 18.90 5.37
C ASP A 380 10.47 18.02 4.42
N SER A 381 11.72 17.68 4.75
CA SER A 381 12.60 16.99 3.83
C SER A 381 13.54 16.02 4.52
N PHE A 382 13.92 14.97 3.82
CA PHE A 382 14.96 14.05 4.28
C PHE A 382 15.78 13.46 3.13
N ASN A 383 17.00 13.07 3.46
CA ASN A 383 17.78 12.09 2.72
C ASN A 383 17.90 10.83 3.56
N SER A 384 17.99 9.67 2.92
CA SER A 384 18.11 8.41 3.66
C SER A 384 19.05 7.47 2.96
N TYR A 385 19.93 6.84 3.73
CA TYR A 385 20.93 5.88 3.28
C TYR A 385 20.74 4.60 4.07
N GLY A 386 20.42 3.50 3.40
CA GLY A 386 20.14 2.26 4.12
C GLY A 386 20.82 1.04 3.53
N LEU A 387 21.03 0.07 4.40
CA LEU A 387 21.60 -1.24 4.10
C LEU A 387 20.81 -2.33 4.81
N ILE A 388 20.42 -3.37 4.07
CA ILE A 388 19.79 -4.58 4.62
C ILE A 388 20.60 -5.78 4.15
N ILE A 389 21.05 -6.61 5.07
CA ILE A 389 21.72 -7.88 4.79
C ILE A 389 20.87 -8.99 5.37
N GLN A 390 20.51 -9.96 4.54
CA GLN A 390 19.69 -11.10 4.94
C GLN A 390 20.28 -12.40 4.40
N HIS A 391 20.33 -13.40 5.25
CA HIS A 391 20.69 -14.76 4.86
C HIS A 391 19.54 -15.73 5.14
N LYS A 392 19.23 -16.58 4.19
CA LYS A 392 18.27 -17.69 4.33
C LYS A 392 19.00 -19.00 4.23
N LYS A 393 18.74 -19.88 5.18
CA LYS A 393 19.20 -21.27 5.20
C LYS A 393 18.03 -22.22 5.34
N GLN A 394 17.96 -23.23 4.47
CA GLN A 394 17.01 -24.35 4.59
C GLN A 394 17.74 -25.57 5.16
N PHE A 395 17.04 -26.28 6.03
CA PHE A 395 17.56 -27.48 6.66
C PHE A 395 16.89 -28.76 6.09
N PRO A 396 17.57 -29.90 6.05
CA PRO A 396 17.00 -31.13 5.48
C PRO A 396 15.91 -31.77 6.35
N TRP A 397 15.81 -31.37 7.61
CA TRP A 397 14.85 -31.91 8.57
C TRP A 397 13.60 -31.02 8.67
N GLN A 398 12.43 -31.64 8.73
CA GLN A 398 11.12 -31.00 8.95
C GLN A 398 10.86 -29.77 8.07
N HIS A 399 11.41 -29.71 6.86
CA HIS A 399 11.33 -28.54 5.96
C HIS A 399 11.66 -27.22 6.67
N ALA A 400 12.56 -27.28 7.66
CA ALA A 400 12.90 -26.14 8.48
C ALA A 400 13.68 -25.10 7.67
N SER A 401 13.45 -23.82 7.95
CA SER A 401 14.26 -22.73 7.41
C SER A 401 14.50 -21.63 8.44
N LEU A 402 15.65 -20.97 8.34
CA LEU A 402 16.03 -19.82 9.12
C LEU A 402 16.32 -18.66 8.18
N ILE A 403 15.69 -17.53 8.44
CA ILE A 403 16.02 -16.24 7.86
C ILE A 403 16.59 -15.39 8.98
N ALA A 404 17.79 -14.85 8.81
CA ALA A 404 18.39 -13.90 9.74
C ALA A 404 18.92 -12.70 8.98
N GLY A 405 18.82 -11.52 9.57
CA GLY A 405 19.26 -10.30 8.92
C GLY A 405 19.52 -9.15 9.88
N VAL A 406 20.23 -8.17 9.34
CA VAL A 406 20.51 -6.89 9.99
C VAL A 406 20.14 -5.76 9.04
N SER A 407 19.76 -4.62 9.59
CA SER A 407 19.49 -3.41 8.81
C SER A 407 19.99 -2.17 9.52
N ALA A 408 20.41 -1.19 8.74
CA ALA A 408 20.71 0.17 9.18
C ALA A 408 20.08 1.16 8.20
N ASP A 409 19.47 2.21 8.72
CA ASP A 409 18.83 3.30 7.96
C ASP A 409 19.15 4.62 8.64
N TYR A 410 20.03 5.41 8.03
CA TYR A 410 20.38 6.76 8.50
C TYR A 410 19.65 7.79 7.64
N SER A 411 18.83 8.62 8.29
CA SER A 411 17.95 9.58 7.63
C SER A 411 18.10 10.97 8.26
N PRO A 412 19.06 11.79 7.83
CA PRO A 412 19.05 13.21 8.16
C PRO A 412 17.82 13.86 7.55
N ALA A 413 17.01 14.48 8.40
CA ALA A 413 15.78 15.19 8.06
C ALA A 413 15.87 16.65 8.50
N ALA A 414 15.12 17.52 7.83
CA ALA A 414 15.04 18.94 8.12
C ALA A 414 13.60 19.43 8.00
N TYR A 415 13.22 20.31 8.90
CA TYR A 415 11.93 20.98 8.85
C TYR A 415 12.12 22.50 8.98
N TYR A 416 11.45 23.22 8.07
CA TYR A 416 11.49 24.67 8.01
C TYR A 416 10.06 25.22 7.91
N SER A 417 9.75 26.29 8.68
CA SER A 417 8.45 26.93 8.63
C SER A 417 8.57 28.44 8.79
N GLU A 418 7.93 29.18 7.87
CA GLU A 418 7.91 30.63 7.80
C GLU A 418 6.50 31.16 8.02
N PHE A 419 6.38 32.22 8.82
CA PHE A 419 5.09 32.87 9.10
C PHE A 419 4.57 33.67 7.90
N ILE A 420 3.25 33.60 7.66
CA ILE A 420 2.57 34.39 6.65
C ILE A 420 1.36 35.17 7.24
N ASP A 421 1.20 36.41 6.81
CA ASP A 421 -0.04 37.17 6.99
C ASP A 421 -0.97 36.93 5.80
N ILE A 422 -2.22 36.62 6.09
CA ILE A 422 -3.23 36.25 5.11
C ILE A 422 -4.32 37.31 5.05
N THR A 423 -4.72 37.70 3.84
CA THR A 423 -5.88 38.56 3.57
C THR A 423 -7.10 37.71 3.24
N ARG A 424 -8.27 38.17 3.72
CA ARG A 424 -9.58 37.58 3.40
C ARG A 424 -10.48 38.63 2.82
N ASP A 425 -11.40 38.21 1.96
CA ASP A 425 -12.49 39.06 1.50
C ASP A 425 -13.74 38.96 2.40
N ALA A 426 -14.74 39.78 2.11
CA ALA A 426 -16.01 39.80 2.86
C ALA A 426 -16.84 38.49 2.68
N ALA A 427 -16.60 37.72 1.63
CA ALA A 427 -17.24 36.43 1.38
C ALA A 427 -16.52 35.26 2.13
N GLY A 428 -15.39 35.57 2.77
CA GLY A 428 -14.64 34.60 3.56
C GLY A 428 -13.51 33.89 2.84
N TYR A 429 -13.26 34.19 1.55
CA TYR A 429 -12.14 33.60 0.80
C TYR A 429 -10.80 34.15 1.29
N TYR A 430 -9.82 33.30 1.38
CA TYR A 430 -8.42 33.65 1.61
C TYR A 430 -7.79 34.00 0.27
N THR A 431 -7.67 35.33 -0.01
CA THR A 431 -7.37 35.86 -1.34
C THR A 431 -5.89 36.05 -1.64
N GLY A 432 -5.07 36.08 -0.62
CA GLY A 432 -3.62 36.24 -0.77
C GLY A 432 -2.87 36.22 0.56
N TYR A 433 -1.56 36.17 0.47
CA TYR A 433 -0.69 36.22 1.64
C TYR A 433 0.60 37.01 1.37
N THR A 434 1.23 37.48 2.44
CA THR A 434 2.56 38.07 2.44
C THR A 434 3.44 37.32 3.42
N LYS A 435 4.63 36.93 2.98
CA LYS A 435 5.64 36.34 3.85
C LYS A 435 6.15 37.38 4.81
N LYS A 436 6.37 36.99 6.05
CA LYS A 436 7.07 37.78 7.05
C LYS A 436 8.47 37.24 7.22
N ASP A 437 9.40 38.14 7.49
CA ASP A 437 10.78 37.76 7.86
C ASP A 437 10.79 37.25 9.32
N SER A 438 10.06 36.13 9.53
CA SER A 438 9.90 35.52 10.85
C SER A 438 9.74 34.02 10.70
N LEU A 439 10.73 33.28 11.19
CA LEU A 439 10.73 31.83 11.24
C LEU A 439 9.89 31.36 12.44
N LEU A 440 9.04 30.35 12.18
CA LEU A 440 8.30 29.66 13.22
C LEU A 440 9.07 28.43 13.72
N THR A 441 9.70 27.71 12.81
CA THR A 441 10.43 26.48 13.10
C THR A 441 11.55 26.31 12.10
N ASP A 442 12.73 25.95 12.58
CA ASP A 442 13.89 25.61 11.75
C ASP A 442 14.79 24.65 12.54
N TYR A 443 14.81 23.37 12.12
CA TYR A 443 15.62 22.35 12.78
C TYR A 443 16.10 21.28 11.83
N ASN A 444 17.17 20.62 12.21
CA ASN A 444 17.62 19.35 11.66
C ASN A 444 17.43 18.23 12.69
N VAL A 445 17.22 17.00 12.20
CA VAL A 445 17.23 15.82 13.03
C VAL A 445 17.90 14.66 12.33
N GLY A 446 18.92 14.08 12.95
CA GLY A 446 19.57 12.85 12.52
C GLY A 446 18.80 11.65 13.05
N LEU A 447 18.17 10.88 12.18
CA LEU A 447 17.45 9.66 12.54
C LEU A 447 18.29 8.45 12.14
N LEU A 448 18.70 7.62 13.09
CA LEU A 448 19.39 6.36 12.83
C LEU A 448 18.58 5.19 13.39
N ASN A 449 18.12 4.32 12.51
CA ASN A 449 17.51 3.04 12.90
C ASN A 449 18.45 1.88 12.57
N THR A 450 18.81 1.10 13.59
CA THR A 450 19.55 -0.15 13.45
C THR A 450 18.72 -1.30 13.97
N ALA A 451 18.74 -2.44 13.29
CA ALA A 451 18.00 -3.60 13.74
C ALA A 451 18.67 -4.93 13.38
N ALA A 452 18.36 -5.93 14.20
CA ALA A 452 18.65 -7.32 13.93
C ALA A 452 17.36 -8.15 14.04
N TYR A 453 17.16 -9.10 13.14
CA TYR A 453 15.97 -9.94 13.13
C TYR A 453 16.28 -11.38 12.72
N ALA A 454 15.44 -12.29 13.18
CA ALA A 454 15.46 -13.68 12.77
C ALA A 454 14.02 -14.22 12.67
N GLN A 455 13.79 -15.05 11.67
CA GLN A 455 12.57 -15.85 11.54
C GLN A 455 12.95 -17.30 11.31
N PHE A 456 12.37 -18.17 12.09
CA PHE A 456 12.51 -19.62 11.97
C PHE A 456 11.15 -20.23 11.66
N ASP A 457 11.09 -21.09 10.66
CA ASP A 457 9.89 -21.85 10.31
C ASP A 457 10.21 -23.33 10.16
N MET A 458 9.28 -24.19 10.55
CA MET A 458 9.43 -25.65 10.46
C MET A 458 8.06 -26.33 10.40
N GLU A 459 8.01 -27.50 9.77
CA GLU A 459 6.85 -28.39 9.80
C GLU A 459 6.94 -29.28 11.06
N LEU A 460 6.09 -28.99 12.08
CA LEU A 460 6.06 -29.76 13.32
C LEU A 460 5.50 -31.17 13.11
N LEU A 461 4.40 -31.25 12.37
CA LEU A 461 3.68 -32.44 11.97
C LEU A 461 3.20 -32.24 10.55
N ARG A 462 2.84 -33.32 9.85
CA ARG A 462 2.33 -33.20 8.47
C ARG A 462 1.18 -32.21 8.38
N GLY A 463 1.40 -31.13 7.62
CA GLY A 463 0.47 -30.04 7.42
C GLY A 463 0.42 -29.01 8.55
N VAL A 464 1.15 -29.19 9.66
CA VAL A 464 1.25 -28.22 10.76
C VAL A 464 2.60 -27.51 10.70
N LYS A 465 2.57 -26.21 10.41
CA LYS A 465 3.79 -25.40 10.31
C LYS A 465 3.84 -24.37 11.44
N LEU A 466 5.01 -24.30 12.11
CA LEU A 466 5.36 -23.26 13.09
C LEU A 466 6.15 -22.16 12.40
N VAL A 467 5.85 -20.92 12.71
CA VAL A 467 6.66 -19.74 12.37
C VAL A 467 6.93 -18.97 13.64
N ALA A 468 8.20 -18.72 13.95
CA ALA A 468 8.62 -17.88 15.08
C ALA A 468 9.56 -16.80 14.56
N ALA A 469 9.34 -15.55 14.93
CA ALA A 469 10.19 -14.43 14.54
C ALA A 469 10.43 -13.50 15.72
N ILE A 470 11.59 -12.85 15.70
CA ILE A 470 11.98 -11.85 16.68
C ILE A 470 12.80 -10.76 15.99
N ARG A 471 12.56 -9.53 16.37
CA ARG A 471 13.36 -8.38 15.93
C ARG A 471 13.63 -7.44 17.08
N TYR A 472 14.84 -6.93 17.11
CA TYR A 472 15.26 -5.85 17.99
C TYR A 472 15.59 -4.63 17.14
N ASP A 473 14.98 -3.50 17.46
CA ASP A 473 15.24 -2.20 16.87
C ASP A 473 15.85 -1.25 17.90
N ARG A 474 16.82 -0.46 17.45
CA ARG A 474 17.35 0.71 18.16
C ARG A 474 17.24 1.92 17.24
N MET A 475 16.62 2.96 17.75
CA MET A 475 16.41 4.24 17.06
C MET A 475 17.10 5.34 17.86
N ASP A 476 18.03 6.06 17.24
CA ASP A 476 18.72 7.20 17.82
C ASP A 476 18.30 8.47 17.08
N TYR A 477 17.86 9.49 17.83
CA TYR A 477 17.44 10.81 17.33
C TYR A 477 18.41 11.86 17.84
N ASP A 478 18.98 12.67 16.96
CA ASP A 478 19.90 13.78 17.24
C ASP A 478 19.26 15.07 16.70
N PHE A 479 18.61 15.81 17.58
CA PHE A 479 17.83 17.00 17.26
C PHE A 479 18.65 18.28 17.47
N ASP A 480 18.69 19.14 16.46
CA ASP A 480 19.43 20.42 16.41
C ASP A 480 18.46 21.53 16.00
N ASN A 481 18.15 22.45 16.93
CA ASN A 481 17.25 23.58 16.74
C ASN A 481 18.04 24.83 16.39
N HIS A 482 17.91 25.33 15.18
CA HIS A 482 18.61 26.54 14.71
C HIS A 482 18.04 27.83 15.30
N LEU A 483 16.91 27.78 16.02
CA LEU A 483 16.27 28.93 16.64
C LEU A 483 16.43 28.90 18.16
N THR A 484 16.34 30.06 18.81
CA THR A 484 16.27 30.12 20.28
C THR A 484 15.04 29.34 20.76
N PRO A 485 15.19 28.34 21.64
CA PRO A 485 14.09 27.53 22.12
C PRO A 485 12.96 28.33 22.75
N SER A 486 11.73 28.06 22.39
CA SER A 486 10.55 28.72 22.92
C SER A 486 9.30 27.87 22.69
N ALA A 487 8.15 28.25 23.28
CA ALA A 487 6.87 27.61 23.04
C ALA A 487 6.41 27.66 21.56
N PHE A 488 7.06 28.49 20.74
CA PHE A 488 6.74 28.65 19.30
C PHE A 488 7.78 27.95 18.42
N THR A 489 9.06 27.99 18.79
CA THR A 489 10.19 27.53 17.99
C THR A 489 10.62 26.09 18.33
N GLY A 490 10.06 25.49 19.38
CA GLY A 490 10.35 24.13 19.80
C GLY A 490 11.37 24.00 20.94
N ALA A 491 11.79 22.76 21.15
CA ALA A 491 12.72 22.34 22.20
C ALA A 491 14.16 22.80 21.93
N PRO A 492 15.04 22.84 22.97
CA PRO A 492 16.48 22.91 22.75
C PRO A 492 17.01 21.62 22.08
N ASP A 493 18.27 21.70 21.64
CA ASP A 493 19.01 20.54 21.14
C ASP A 493 18.95 19.39 22.14
N ASP A 494 18.67 18.18 21.64
CA ASP A 494 18.54 17.01 22.50
C ASP A 494 18.84 15.71 21.72
N ARG A 495 19.16 14.66 22.48
CA ARG A 495 19.40 13.31 21.96
C ARG A 495 18.55 12.29 22.67
N ASN A 496 17.74 11.59 21.91
CA ASN A 496 16.87 10.56 22.43
C ASN A 496 17.18 9.22 21.75
N ASN A 497 17.01 8.14 22.50
CA ASN A 497 17.11 6.79 21.95
C ASN A 497 15.93 5.95 22.41
N PHE A 498 15.46 5.07 21.51
CA PHE A 498 14.35 4.17 21.74
C PHE A 498 14.73 2.76 21.32
N ASN A 499 14.26 1.77 22.07
CA ASN A 499 14.50 0.37 21.78
C ASN A 499 13.19 -0.38 21.77
N ALA A 500 13.07 -1.35 20.89
CA ALA A 500 11.89 -2.21 20.84
C ALA A 500 12.26 -3.65 20.50
N LEU A 501 11.63 -4.58 21.22
CA LEU A 501 11.70 -6.02 20.93
C LEU A 501 10.33 -6.50 20.47
N THR A 502 10.24 -7.03 19.25
CA THR A 502 8.99 -7.44 18.61
C THR A 502 8.98 -8.93 18.27
N PRO A 503 8.49 -9.78 19.19
CA PRO A 503 8.29 -11.19 18.93
C PRO A 503 7.04 -11.45 18.11
N LYS A 504 7.06 -12.56 17.35
CA LYS A 504 5.90 -13.14 16.67
C LYS A 504 6.01 -14.65 16.73
N VAL A 505 4.89 -15.32 17.00
CA VAL A 505 4.77 -16.77 16.89
C VAL A 505 3.43 -17.10 16.27
N GLY A 506 3.41 -18.08 15.37
CA GLY A 506 2.18 -18.50 14.73
C GLY A 506 2.25 -19.93 14.24
N LEU A 507 1.09 -20.53 14.12
CA LEU A 507 0.87 -21.88 13.62
C LEU A 507 -0.07 -21.81 12.42
N THR A 508 0.21 -22.61 11.40
CA THR A 508 -0.74 -22.92 10.33
C THR A 508 -1.04 -24.41 10.34
N TYR A 509 -2.28 -24.77 10.01
CA TYR A 509 -2.65 -26.14 9.75
C TYR A 509 -3.34 -26.24 8.40
N ASP A 510 -2.70 -26.87 7.43
CA ASP A 510 -3.23 -27.14 6.10
C ASP A 510 -3.89 -28.52 6.07
N PHE A 511 -5.22 -28.56 5.97
CA PHE A 511 -6.00 -29.79 5.83
C PHE A 511 -5.94 -30.40 4.43
N GLY A 512 -5.27 -29.72 3.48
CA GLY A 512 -5.32 -30.02 2.06
C GLY A 512 -6.63 -29.59 1.40
N LYS A 513 -6.73 -29.75 0.09
CA LYS A 513 -7.90 -29.38 -0.70
C LYS A 513 -8.34 -27.91 -0.49
N ASN A 514 -7.39 -26.99 -0.47
CA ASN A 514 -7.61 -25.56 -0.29
C ASN A 514 -8.32 -25.20 1.03
N ARG A 515 -8.00 -25.90 2.13
CA ARG A 515 -8.58 -25.64 3.44
C ARG A 515 -7.50 -25.62 4.50
N GLY A 516 -7.56 -24.66 5.39
CA GLY A 516 -6.63 -24.57 6.50
C GLY A 516 -7.02 -23.50 7.49
N MET A 517 -6.29 -23.47 8.59
CA MET A 517 -6.45 -22.48 9.64
C MET A 517 -5.09 -22.00 10.14
N TYR A 518 -5.11 -20.84 10.79
CA TYR A 518 -3.93 -20.30 11.45
C TYR A 518 -4.30 -19.60 12.75
N ALA A 519 -3.30 -19.50 13.63
CA ALA A 519 -3.34 -18.62 14.78
C ALA A 519 -1.98 -17.96 14.97
N ASN A 520 -1.96 -16.70 15.42
CA ASN A 520 -0.70 -16.02 15.75
C ASN A 520 -0.84 -15.09 16.94
N TYR A 521 0.30 -14.88 17.59
CA TYR A 521 0.57 -13.78 18.51
C TYR A 521 1.69 -12.92 17.88
N SER A 522 1.49 -11.61 17.83
CA SER A 522 2.47 -10.68 17.27
C SER A 522 2.46 -9.35 18.04
N VAL A 523 3.63 -8.72 18.08
CA VAL A 523 3.82 -7.42 18.73
C VAL A 523 4.22 -6.39 17.68
N GLY A 524 3.54 -5.23 17.69
CA GLY A 524 3.90 -4.04 16.93
C GLY A 524 4.32 -2.92 17.86
N PHE A 525 5.03 -1.94 17.32
CA PHE A 525 5.39 -0.74 18.08
C PHE A 525 5.44 0.49 17.18
N ALA A 526 5.28 1.66 17.81
CA ALA A 526 5.46 2.96 17.18
C ALA A 526 6.31 3.84 18.11
N PRO A 527 7.46 4.36 17.65
CA PRO A 527 8.26 5.27 18.43
C PRO A 527 7.58 6.64 18.54
N PRO A 528 7.98 7.50 19.47
CA PRO A 528 7.57 8.89 19.46
C PRO A 528 7.97 9.58 18.15
N ASN A 529 7.07 10.39 17.59
CA ASN A 529 7.37 11.20 16.42
C ASN A 529 8.21 12.43 16.81
N ILE A 530 8.94 12.98 15.85
CA ILE A 530 9.73 14.23 16.03
C ILE A 530 8.87 15.33 16.66
N SER A 531 7.65 15.54 16.16
CA SER A 531 6.74 16.55 16.68
C SER A 531 6.19 16.24 18.08
N GLU A 532 6.10 14.97 18.49
CA GLU A 532 5.69 14.59 19.86
C GLU A 532 6.78 14.88 20.88
N LEU A 533 8.06 14.85 20.46
CA LEU A 533 9.22 15.12 21.31
C LEU A 533 9.58 16.61 21.36
N TYR A 534 9.68 17.27 20.20
CA TYR A 534 10.42 18.53 20.08
C TYR A 534 9.57 19.77 19.77
N ARG A 535 8.24 19.62 19.64
CA ARG A 535 7.36 20.77 19.37
C ARG A 535 7.24 21.73 20.55
N GLY A 536 7.33 21.25 21.79
CA GLY A 536 7.27 22.06 23.01
C GLY A 536 8.66 22.47 23.48
N VAL A 537 8.75 23.47 24.36
CA VAL A 537 10.02 23.92 24.97
C VAL A 537 10.71 22.82 25.78
N LYS A 538 9.92 21.90 26.36
CA LYS A 538 10.42 20.81 27.17
C LYS A 538 10.27 19.50 26.40
N VAL A 539 11.36 18.77 26.27
CA VAL A 539 11.34 17.41 25.72
C VAL A 539 10.71 16.45 26.72
N PRO A 540 9.59 15.81 26.42
CA PRO A 540 8.97 14.84 27.33
C PRO A 540 9.76 13.53 27.36
N VAL A 541 9.72 12.83 28.49
CA VAL A 541 10.26 11.47 28.60
C VAL A 541 9.21 10.51 28.05
N LEU A 542 9.46 9.97 26.86
CA LEU A 542 8.54 9.07 26.17
C LEU A 542 9.17 7.71 25.87
N GLU A 543 8.33 6.69 25.78
CA GLU A 543 8.63 5.33 25.35
C GLU A 543 7.85 4.98 24.07
N PRO A 544 8.29 4.01 23.27
CA PRO A 544 7.52 3.52 22.15
C PRO A 544 6.17 2.95 22.60
N ALA A 545 5.10 3.33 21.92
CA ALA A 545 3.81 2.69 22.05
C ALA A 545 3.89 1.23 21.59
N THR A 546 3.25 0.32 22.31
CA THR A 546 3.31 -1.12 22.06
C THR A 546 1.92 -1.70 21.83
N TYR A 547 1.80 -2.56 20.83
CA TYR A 547 0.55 -3.19 20.44
C TYR A 547 0.70 -4.72 20.40
N ARG A 548 -0.08 -5.42 21.24
CA ARG A 548 -0.12 -6.89 21.30
C ARG A 548 -1.33 -7.39 20.57
N ASN A 549 -1.13 -8.21 19.56
CA ASN A 549 -2.19 -8.76 18.72
C ASN A 549 -2.31 -10.27 18.87
N TYR A 550 -3.52 -10.73 19.10
CA TYR A 550 -3.92 -12.14 19.06
C TYR A 550 -4.86 -12.32 17.88
N GLU A 551 -4.55 -13.25 17.02
CA GLU A 551 -5.28 -13.47 15.79
C GLU A 551 -5.48 -14.96 15.53
N ALA A 552 -6.67 -15.32 15.03
CA ALA A 552 -6.96 -16.62 14.47
C ALA A 552 -7.77 -16.47 13.18
N GLY A 553 -7.56 -17.35 12.23
CA GLY A 553 -8.27 -17.31 10.97
C GLY A 553 -8.17 -18.61 10.18
N GLY A 554 -8.76 -18.61 9.01
CA GLY A 554 -8.72 -19.77 8.15
C GLY A 554 -9.16 -19.45 6.73
N TRP A 555 -8.86 -20.38 5.86
CA TRP A 555 -9.23 -20.33 4.44
C TRP A 555 -9.91 -21.63 4.03
N PHE A 556 -11.00 -21.52 3.26
CA PHE A 556 -11.81 -22.66 2.90
C PHE A 556 -12.26 -22.56 1.44
N GLY A 557 -11.80 -23.52 0.62
CA GLY A 557 -12.36 -23.77 -0.70
C GLY A 557 -13.68 -24.51 -0.61
N PHE A 558 -14.67 -24.11 -1.42
CA PHE A 558 -15.99 -24.73 -1.48
C PHE A 558 -16.51 -24.84 -2.91
N ALA A 559 -17.64 -25.54 -3.10
CA ALA A 559 -18.27 -25.73 -4.40
C ALA A 559 -17.32 -26.28 -5.50
N ASN A 560 -16.49 -27.29 -5.17
CA ASN A 560 -15.48 -27.87 -6.06
C ASN A 560 -14.48 -26.82 -6.59
N ASP A 561 -13.91 -26.03 -5.68
CA ASP A 561 -12.96 -24.93 -5.96
C ASP A 561 -13.54 -23.76 -6.79
N LYS A 562 -14.86 -23.69 -6.94
CA LYS A 562 -15.54 -22.52 -7.53
C LYS A 562 -15.74 -21.38 -6.54
N GLY A 563 -15.51 -21.63 -5.28
CA GLY A 563 -15.62 -20.66 -4.20
C GLY A 563 -14.47 -20.77 -3.22
N TYR A 564 -14.19 -19.64 -2.59
CA TYR A 564 -13.14 -19.48 -1.58
C TYR A 564 -13.58 -18.44 -0.55
N VAL A 565 -13.36 -18.75 0.71
CA VAL A 565 -13.55 -17.81 1.82
C VAL A 565 -12.29 -17.76 2.65
N ASP A 566 -11.89 -16.56 3.02
CA ASP A 566 -10.85 -16.26 4.01
C ASP A 566 -11.52 -15.45 5.13
N ILE A 567 -11.39 -15.89 6.36
CA ILE A 567 -11.97 -15.24 7.54
C ILE A 567 -10.92 -15.17 8.64
N GLY A 568 -10.85 -14.04 9.33
CA GLY A 568 -9.97 -13.83 10.47
C GLY A 568 -10.66 -13.08 11.58
N VAL A 569 -10.29 -13.39 12.81
CA VAL A 569 -10.69 -12.67 14.02
C VAL A 569 -9.45 -12.18 14.73
N TYR A 570 -9.48 -10.97 15.26
CA TYR A 570 -8.34 -10.39 15.94
C TYR A 570 -8.74 -9.60 17.17
N ASN A 571 -7.82 -9.53 18.14
CA ASN A 571 -7.88 -8.64 19.29
C ASN A 571 -6.50 -8.04 19.52
N MET A 572 -6.37 -6.74 19.28
CA MET A 572 -5.13 -6.00 19.43
C MET A 572 -5.29 -4.98 20.57
N GLN A 573 -4.33 -4.95 21.48
CA GLN A 573 -4.29 -4.07 22.65
C GLN A 573 -3.11 -3.11 22.54
N GLY A 574 -3.40 -1.82 22.50
CA GLY A 574 -2.43 -0.72 22.57
C GLY A 574 -2.12 -0.37 24.03
N THR A 575 -0.85 -0.17 24.32
CA THR A 575 -0.34 0.30 25.63
C THR A 575 0.76 1.31 25.39
N ASN A 576 1.00 2.20 26.39
CA ASN A 576 1.97 3.28 26.30
C ASN A 576 1.69 4.22 25.13
N GLU A 577 0.42 4.39 24.74
CA GLU A 577 0.09 5.33 23.68
C GLU A 577 0.37 6.76 24.13
N ILE A 578 0.93 7.53 23.20
CA ILE A 578 1.32 8.91 23.48
C ILE A 578 0.10 9.81 23.31
N ILE A 579 -0.26 10.50 24.38
CA ILE A 579 -1.38 11.44 24.41
C ILE A 579 -0.93 12.77 25.01
N SER A 580 -1.63 13.85 24.65
CA SER A 580 -1.38 15.20 25.15
C SER A 580 -2.18 15.45 26.42
N VAL A 581 -1.50 15.55 27.55
CA VAL A 581 -2.11 15.76 28.89
C VAL A 581 -2.01 17.23 29.26
N LYS A 582 -3.11 17.84 29.74
CA LYS A 582 -3.11 19.17 30.31
C LYS A 582 -2.55 19.14 31.72
N LEU A 583 -1.55 19.99 32.00
CA LEU A 583 -0.96 20.14 33.32
C LEU A 583 -1.74 21.15 34.19
N ASP A 584 -1.41 21.21 35.49
CA ASP A 584 -2.06 22.09 36.48
C ASP A 584 -1.80 23.57 36.16
N ASP A 585 -0.68 23.90 35.53
CA ASP A 585 -0.34 25.26 35.08
C ASP A 585 -1.04 25.68 33.78
N GLY A 586 -1.86 24.78 33.20
CA GLY A 586 -2.59 25.00 31.96
C GLY A 586 -1.81 24.67 30.68
N SER A 587 -0.52 24.34 30.77
CA SER A 587 0.29 23.86 29.66
C SER A 587 -0.06 22.41 29.28
N TYR A 588 0.51 21.91 28.19
CA TYR A 588 0.29 20.54 27.71
C TYR A 588 1.63 19.81 27.60
N GLU A 589 1.64 18.55 28.01
CA GLU A 589 2.78 17.65 27.89
C GLU A 589 2.36 16.31 27.28
N ASN A 590 3.15 15.76 26.38
CA ASN A 590 2.92 14.41 25.86
C ASN A 590 3.38 13.35 26.86
N ARG A 591 2.56 12.34 27.11
CA ARG A 591 2.81 11.24 28.07
C ARG A 591 2.35 9.89 27.53
N ASN A 592 2.99 8.82 27.98
CA ASN A 592 2.63 7.42 27.69
C ASN A 592 1.56 6.91 28.67
N THR A 593 0.33 7.36 28.53
CA THR A 593 -0.76 6.99 29.45
C THR A 593 -1.96 6.37 28.74
N GLY A 594 -1.98 6.32 27.41
CA GLY A 594 -3.11 5.78 26.65
C GLY A 594 -3.10 4.26 26.57
N ARG A 595 -4.29 3.66 26.71
CA ARG A 595 -4.58 2.24 26.41
C ARG A 595 -5.79 2.14 25.52
N THR A 596 -5.69 1.31 24.49
CA THR A 596 -6.78 1.08 23.54
C THR A 596 -6.99 -0.39 23.27
N THR A 597 -8.20 -0.73 22.80
CA THR A 597 -8.51 -2.06 22.28
C THR A 597 -9.12 -1.97 20.91
N HIS A 598 -8.58 -2.77 19.99
CA HIS A 598 -9.03 -2.90 18.61
C HIS A 598 -9.35 -4.37 18.36
N ARG A 599 -10.61 -4.70 18.07
CA ARG A 599 -11.04 -6.08 17.82
C ARG A 599 -11.97 -6.15 16.63
N GLY A 600 -11.95 -7.27 15.93
CA GLY A 600 -12.81 -7.38 14.76
C GLY A 600 -12.80 -8.74 14.10
N VAL A 601 -13.68 -8.84 13.12
CA VAL A 601 -13.80 -9.95 12.17
C VAL A 601 -13.60 -9.40 10.77
N GLU A 602 -12.75 -10.03 9.98
CA GLU A 602 -12.47 -9.70 8.59
C GLU A 602 -12.83 -10.88 7.70
N TRP A 603 -13.42 -10.63 6.53
CA TRP A 603 -13.77 -11.68 5.59
C TRP A 603 -13.47 -11.28 4.16
N ASN A 604 -13.14 -12.28 3.34
CA ASN A 604 -13.03 -12.15 1.89
C ASN A 604 -13.63 -13.41 1.24
N VAL A 605 -14.69 -13.24 0.50
CA VAL A 605 -15.38 -14.31 -0.23
C VAL A 605 -15.20 -14.08 -1.72
N ARG A 606 -14.78 -15.11 -2.45
CA ARG A 606 -14.71 -15.14 -3.92
C ARG A 606 -15.51 -16.33 -4.41
N TYR A 607 -16.40 -16.13 -5.37
CA TYR A 607 -17.24 -17.19 -5.90
C TYR A 607 -17.53 -17.01 -7.38
N ALA A 608 -17.30 -18.07 -8.16
CA ALA A 608 -17.67 -18.12 -9.57
C ALA A 608 -18.71 -19.24 -9.81
N PRO A 609 -20.02 -18.95 -9.62
CA PRO A 609 -21.09 -19.95 -9.78
C PRO A 609 -21.08 -20.56 -11.18
N ILE A 610 -20.85 -19.75 -12.19
CA ILE A 610 -20.67 -20.12 -13.59
C ILE A 610 -19.41 -19.48 -14.17
N ARG A 611 -18.92 -19.98 -15.30
CA ARG A 611 -17.64 -19.52 -15.91
C ARG A 611 -17.61 -18.04 -16.27
N SER A 612 -18.77 -17.44 -16.52
CA SER A 612 -18.90 -16.04 -16.96
C SER A 612 -19.21 -15.06 -15.81
N LEU A 613 -19.44 -15.54 -14.59
CA LEU A 613 -19.87 -14.68 -13.47
C LEU A 613 -18.96 -14.86 -12.26
N TRP A 614 -18.41 -13.76 -11.77
CA TRP A 614 -17.51 -13.70 -10.64
C TRP A 614 -18.07 -12.77 -9.56
N ILE A 615 -18.07 -13.22 -8.34
CA ILE A 615 -18.54 -12.47 -7.18
C ILE A 615 -17.38 -12.37 -6.18
N ARG A 616 -17.09 -11.17 -5.74
CA ARG A 616 -16.17 -10.89 -4.64
C ARG A 616 -16.91 -10.09 -3.56
N CYS A 617 -16.80 -10.49 -2.31
CA CYS A 617 -17.30 -9.75 -1.16
C CYS A 617 -16.21 -9.72 -0.10
N SER A 618 -15.67 -8.55 0.18
CA SER A 618 -14.68 -8.33 1.25
C SER A 618 -15.23 -7.33 2.25
N GLY A 619 -14.87 -7.49 3.51
CA GLY A 619 -15.30 -6.54 4.52
C GLY A 619 -14.73 -6.82 5.90
N GLN A 620 -15.13 -5.98 6.82
CA GLN A 620 -14.83 -6.09 8.24
C GLN A 620 -16.00 -5.67 9.11
N TYR A 621 -16.06 -6.25 10.29
CA TYR A 621 -16.72 -5.69 11.47
C TYR A 621 -15.65 -5.42 12.51
N ALA A 622 -15.47 -4.17 12.93
CA ALA A 622 -14.42 -3.80 13.86
C ALA A 622 -14.94 -2.83 14.94
N GLU A 623 -14.38 -2.94 16.12
CA GLU A 623 -14.63 -2.06 17.25
C GLU A 623 -13.32 -1.56 17.82
N HIS A 624 -13.26 -0.27 18.10
CA HIS A 624 -12.10 0.42 18.63
C HIS A 624 -12.52 1.26 19.84
N PHE A 625 -11.90 1.00 21.01
CA PHE A 625 -12.25 1.62 22.28
C PHE A 625 -11.04 2.24 22.95
N PHE A 626 -11.29 3.33 23.66
CA PHE A 626 -10.38 3.82 24.69
C PHE A 626 -10.62 3.03 25.98
N ASN A 627 -9.57 2.43 26.55
CA ASN A 627 -9.64 1.75 27.85
C ASN A 627 -9.18 2.64 28.99
N GLU A 628 -8.07 3.39 28.75
CA GLU A 628 -7.55 4.44 29.63
C GLU A 628 -7.07 5.55 28.71
N TYR A 629 -7.81 6.64 28.66
CA TYR A 629 -7.44 7.73 27.75
C TYR A 629 -7.93 9.07 28.29
N VAL A 630 -7.01 9.82 28.85
CA VAL A 630 -7.27 11.20 29.30
C VAL A 630 -6.46 12.16 28.42
N GLU A 631 -7.14 12.97 27.63
CA GLU A 631 -6.53 13.99 26.79
C GLU A 631 -7.00 15.37 27.22
N LYS A 632 -6.06 16.30 27.47
CA LYS A 632 -6.36 17.69 27.88
C LYS A 632 -7.31 17.79 29.08
N GLY A 633 -7.19 16.83 30.03
CA GLY A 633 -7.99 16.78 31.24
C GLY A 633 -9.41 16.23 31.08
N VAL A 634 -9.73 15.66 29.92
CA VAL A 634 -11.01 14.98 29.64
C VAL A 634 -10.78 13.48 29.52
N SER A 635 -11.51 12.67 30.33
CA SER A 635 -11.49 11.21 30.18
C SER A 635 -12.42 10.75 29.07
N TYR A 636 -11.94 9.81 28.27
CA TYR A 636 -12.67 9.14 27.21
C TYR A 636 -12.77 7.62 27.44
N ASP A 637 -12.52 7.19 28.70
CA ASP A 637 -12.55 5.77 29.06
C ASP A 637 -13.87 5.12 28.66
N ASP A 638 -13.78 3.89 28.10
CA ASP A 638 -14.88 3.09 27.56
C ASP A 638 -15.63 3.68 26.35
N ASN A 639 -15.24 4.88 25.86
CA ASN A 639 -15.80 5.44 24.64
C ASN A 639 -15.28 4.73 23.39
N GLN A 640 -16.12 4.68 22.36
CA GLN A 640 -15.67 4.29 21.02
C GLN A 640 -14.75 5.39 20.45
N MET A 641 -13.68 4.97 19.80
CA MET A 641 -12.79 5.91 19.13
C MET A 641 -13.52 6.57 17.96
N SER A 642 -13.29 7.88 17.77
CA SER A 642 -13.84 8.61 16.62
C SER A 642 -13.19 8.16 15.31
N GLY A 643 -13.87 8.40 14.18
CA GLY A 643 -13.37 7.98 12.87
C GLY A 643 -13.28 6.46 12.68
N ALA A 644 -14.09 5.67 13.40
CA ALA A 644 -14.04 4.21 13.43
C ALA A 644 -15.37 3.58 12.99
N PRO A 645 -15.65 3.49 11.66
CA PRO A 645 -16.82 2.77 11.16
C PRO A 645 -16.78 1.29 11.60
N LYS A 646 -17.87 0.78 12.18
CA LYS A 646 -17.91 -0.63 12.61
C LYS A 646 -17.94 -1.60 11.44
N VAL A 647 -18.66 -1.26 10.39
CA VAL A 647 -18.81 -2.11 9.19
C VAL A 647 -18.29 -1.36 7.97
N ILE A 648 -17.37 -1.99 7.28
CA ILE A 648 -16.89 -1.55 5.94
C ILE A 648 -16.94 -2.76 5.04
N THR A 649 -17.63 -2.65 3.89
CA THR A 649 -17.70 -3.73 2.91
C THR A 649 -17.50 -3.23 1.49
N ASN A 650 -16.96 -4.11 0.66
CA ASN A 650 -16.82 -3.90 -0.78
C ASN A 650 -17.25 -5.19 -1.50
N THR A 651 -18.33 -5.11 -2.25
CA THR A 651 -18.88 -6.24 -3.00
C THR A 651 -18.85 -5.92 -4.49
N GLU A 652 -18.31 -6.82 -5.29
CA GLU A 652 -18.18 -6.67 -6.74
C GLU A 652 -18.71 -7.90 -7.44
N ILE A 653 -19.51 -7.69 -8.49
CA ILE A 653 -19.98 -8.70 -9.40
C ILE A 653 -19.42 -8.38 -10.79
N THR A 654 -18.66 -9.31 -11.36
CA THR A 654 -18.06 -9.18 -12.69
C THR A 654 -18.64 -10.21 -13.63
N TRP A 655 -19.13 -9.76 -14.78
CA TRP A 655 -19.66 -10.59 -15.83
C TRP A 655 -18.80 -10.53 -17.10
N LYS A 656 -18.36 -11.70 -17.57
CA LYS A 656 -17.55 -11.89 -18.79
C LYS A 656 -18.27 -12.90 -19.70
N PRO A 657 -19.18 -12.46 -20.59
CA PRO A 657 -19.99 -13.35 -21.39
C PRO A 657 -19.16 -14.12 -22.44
N ALA A 658 -19.36 -15.42 -22.55
CA ALA A 658 -18.62 -16.26 -23.50
C ALA A 658 -18.95 -15.95 -24.97
N PHE A 659 -20.14 -15.39 -25.26
CA PHE A 659 -20.55 -15.03 -26.62
C PHE A 659 -19.96 -13.71 -27.12
N LEU A 660 -19.40 -12.87 -26.20
CA LEU A 660 -18.77 -11.59 -26.54
C LEU A 660 -17.34 -11.58 -25.95
N HIS A 661 -16.44 -12.29 -26.62
CA HIS A 661 -15.06 -12.42 -26.21
C HIS A 661 -14.38 -11.04 -26.03
N GLY A 662 -13.68 -10.85 -24.92
CA GLY A 662 -13.00 -9.61 -24.59
C GLY A 662 -13.85 -8.58 -23.85
N PHE A 663 -15.17 -8.79 -23.75
CA PHE A 663 -16.06 -7.90 -22.99
C PHE A 663 -16.07 -8.25 -21.51
N ARG A 664 -16.09 -7.23 -20.68
CA ARG A 664 -16.32 -7.34 -19.23
C ARG A 664 -17.25 -6.22 -18.74
N LEU A 665 -18.09 -6.56 -17.79
CA LEU A 665 -18.94 -5.61 -17.05
C LEU A 665 -18.83 -5.93 -15.56
N ALA A 666 -18.57 -4.92 -14.74
CA ALA A 666 -18.52 -5.08 -13.29
C ALA A 666 -19.40 -4.02 -12.60
N GLY A 667 -20.13 -4.45 -11.58
CA GLY A 667 -20.84 -3.61 -10.64
C GLY A 667 -20.22 -3.76 -9.25
N GLU A 668 -19.93 -2.67 -8.59
CA GLU A 668 -19.32 -2.62 -7.27
C GLU A 668 -20.19 -1.82 -6.32
N TRP A 669 -20.45 -2.38 -5.14
CA TRP A 669 -21.08 -1.71 -4.02
C TRP A 669 -20.08 -1.57 -2.87
N GLN A 670 -19.94 -0.33 -2.39
CA GLN A 670 -19.12 0.00 -1.23
C GLN A 670 -20.03 0.53 -0.12
N HIS A 671 -19.87 0.01 1.08
CA HIS A 671 -20.61 0.44 2.27
C HIS A 671 -19.64 0.83 3.39
N VAL A 672 -19.89 1.98 3.98
CA VAL A 672 -19.23 2.46 5.19
C VAL A 672 -20.31 2.82 6.20
N SER A 673 -20.34 2.11 7.32
CA SER A 673 -21.34 2.33 8.37
C SER A 673 -21.10 3.65 9.11
N ARG A 674 -22.10 4.06 9.90
CA ARG A 674 -21.98 5.21 10.80
C ARG A 674 -20.81 5.09 11.76
N TYR A 675 -20.23 6.24 12.15
CA TYR A 675 -19.16 6.33 13.15
C TYR A 675 -19.24 7.64 13.93
N TYR A 676 -18.67 7.67 15.14
CA TYR A 676 -18.58 8.89 15.92
C TYR A 676 -17.55 9.86 15.35
N MET A 677 -17.92 11.15 15.37
CA MET A 677 -17.10 12.25 14.83
C MET A 677 -16.19 12.88 15.89
N ASP A 678 -16.45 12.59 17.16
CA ASP A 678 -15.73 13.12 18.32
C ASP A 678 -15.43 12.00 19.35
N PRO A 679 -14.35 12.13 20.15
CA PRO A 679 -14.01 11.15 21.18
C PRO A 679 -15.04 11.07 22.32
N GLN A 680 -15.85 12.11 22.52
CA GLN A 680 -16.92 12.16 23.52
C GLN A 680 -18.14 11.34 23.11
N ASN A 681 -18.21 10.83 21.89
CA ASN A 681 -19.33 10.11 21.32
C ASN A 681 -20.65 10.89 21.31
N THR A 682 -20.56 12.22 21.14
CA THR A 682 -21.74 13.11 21.17
C THR A 682 -22.40 13.26 19.82
N ARG A 683 -21.66 13.06 18.73
CA ARG A 683 -22.16 13.21 17.35
C ARG A 683 -21.61 12.11 16.46
N TYR A 684 -22.41 11.64 15.52
CA TYR A 684 -22.01 10.65 14.55
C TYR A 684 -22.27 11.14 13.11
N TYR A 685 -21.44 10.63 12.20
CA TYR A 685 -21.65 10.68 10.76
C TYR A 685 -22.39 9.40 10.32
N GLY A 686 -23.40 9.53 9.43
CA GLY A 686 -24.28 8.42 9.06
C GLY A 686 -23.65 7.32 8.21
N GLY A 687 -22.44 7.55 7.67
CA GLY A 687 -21.83 6.64 6.71
C GLY A 687 -22.38 6.85 5.28
N TYR A 688 -22.13 5.90 4.38
CA TYR A 688 -22.58 5.99 2.99
C TYR A 688 -22.56 4.64 2.25
N ASP A 689 -23.31 4.61 1.16
CA ASP A 689 -23.33 3.54 0.17
C ASP A 689 -23.01 4.10 -1.21
N LEU A 690 -22.03 3.49 -1.91
CA LEU A 690 -21.66 3.89 -3.27
C LEU A 690 -21.85 2.72 -4.23
N LEU A 691 -22.37 3.04 -5.41
CA LEU A 691 -22.46 2.12 -6.54
C LEU A 691 -21.53 2.60 -7.65
N ASN A 692 -20.64 1.71 -8.10
CA ASN A 692 -19.71 1.96 -9.18
C ASN A 692 -19.92 0.92 -10.29
N PHE A 693 -19.79 1.32 -11.54
CA PHE A 693 -19.86 0.42 -12.69
C PHE A 693 -18.62 0.56 -13.55
N ARG A 694 -18.13 -0.56 -14.04
CA ARG A 694 -16.98 -0.61 -14.95
C ARG A 694 -17.30 -1.52 -16.13
N THR A 695 -16.98 -1.06 -17.32
CA THR A 695 -17.03 -1.89 -18.50
C THR A 695 -15.74 -1.78 -19.29
N GLY A 696 -15.38 -2.83 -19.99
CA GLY A 696 -14.19 -2.85 -20.81
C GLY A 696 -14.29 -3.86 -21.94
N TYR A 697 -13.56 -3.59 -23.00
CA TYR A 697 -13.49 -4.44 -24.17
C TYR A 697 -12.06 -4.59 -24.68
N ASN A 698 -11.59 -5.83 -24.76
CA ASN A 698 -10.30 -6.20 -25.32
C ASN A 698 -10.47 -6.67 -26.76
N TRP A 699 -9.84 -6.00 -27.70
CA TRP A 699 -9.85 -6.39 -29.10
C TRP A 699 -8.42 -6.43 -29.66
N LYS A 700 -7.91 -7.63 -29.88
CA LYS A 700 -6.52 -7.86 -30.33
C LYS A 700 -5.49 -7.18 -29.39
N ARG A 701 -4.88 -6.07 -29.84
CA ARG A 701 -3.89 -5.28 -29.11
C ARG A 701 -4.47 -4.04 -28.43
N PHE A 702 -5.75 -3.75 -28.69
CA PHE A 702 -6.46 -2.62 -28.15
C PHE A 702 -7.30 -3.02 -26.93
N GLU A 703 -7.40 -2.16 -25.99
CA GLU A 703 -8.34 -2.22 -24.89
C GLU A 703 -9.03 -0.86 -24.77
N CYS A 704 -10.35 -0.84 -24.59
CA CYS A 704 -11.08 0.36 -24.21
C CYS A 704 -11.91 0.08 -22.95
N TRP A 705 -12.17 1.13 -22.18
CA TRP A 705 -12.96 1.03 -20.96
C TRP A 705 -13.76 2.29 -20.69
N LEU A 706 -14.85 2.12 -19.93
CA LEU A 706 -15.66 3.18 -19.35
C LEU A 706 -15.97 2.81 -17.91
N ASN A 707 -15.62 3.70 -16.98
CA ASN A 707 -15.93 3.60 -15.56
C ASN A 707 -16.91 4.70 -15.16
N CYS A 708 -17.91 4.36 -14.35
CA CYS A 708 -18.82 5.28 -13.71
C CYS A 708 -18.68 5.12 -12.19
N ARG A 709 -18.11 6.10 -11.51
CA ARG A 709 -17.99 6.14 -10.04
C ARG A 709 -19.15 6.90 -9.45
N ASN A 710 -19.59 6.48 -8.24
CA ASN A 710 -20.72 7.07 -7.54
C ASN A 710 -21.94 7.27 -8.47
N ALA A 711 -22.38 6.19 -9.12
CA ALA A 711 -23.40 6.22 -10.17
C ALA A 711 -24.75 6.80 -9.68
N ALA A 712 -25.07 6.65 -8.40
CA ALA A 712 -26.27 7.21 -7.78
C ALA A 712 -26.11 8.69 -7.40
N ASP A 713 -24.95 9.31 -7.61
CA ASP A 713 -24.60 10.70 -7.24
C ASP A 713 -24.89 11.04 -5.77
N VAL A 714 -24.55 10.07 -4.89
CA VAL A 714 -24.72 10.21 -3.44
C VAL A 714 -23.80 11.31 -2.91
N ILE A 715 -24.33 12.17 -2.02
CA ILE A 715 -23.53 13.11 -1.23
C ILE A 715 -22.92 12.32 -0.07
N TYR A 716 -21.60 12.26 0.02
CA TYR A 716 -20.93 11.58 1.11
C TYR A 716 -19.66 12.32 1.51
N ALA A 717 -19.28 12.18 2.78
CA ALA A 717 -18.00 12.65 3.27
C ALA A 717 -17.02 11.49 3.40
N THR A 718 -15.81 11.66 2.90
CA THR A 718 -14.71 10.68 3.07
C THR A 718 -14.20 10.71 4.50
N THR A 719 -14.18 11.89 5.14
CA THR A 719 -14.00 12.08 6.59
C THR A 719 -14.99 13.08 7.12
N ALA A 720 -15.44 12.87 8.35
CA ALA A 720 -16.29 13.80 9.08
C ALA A 720 -15.80 13.87 10.53
N GLU A 721 -15.51 15.07 11.01
CA GLU A 721 -14.92 15.33 12.31
C GLU A 721 -15.66 16.45 13.04
N LYS A 722 -15.72 16.33 14.37
CA LYS A 722 -16.20 17.38 15.26
C LYS A 722 -15.14 17.72 16.29
N THR A 723 -14.72 18.95 16.28
CA THR A 723 -13.85 19.54 17.30
C THR A 723 -14.67 20.37 18.29
N ALA A 724 -14.03 20.95 19.30
CA ALA A 724 -14.68 21.92 20.19
C ALA A 724 -15.21 23.17 19.46
N TYR A 725 -14.67 23.49 18.29
CA TYR A 725 -14.92 24.75 17.58
C TYR A 725 -15.65 24.59 16.24
N SER A 726 -15.62 23.39 15.66
CA SER A 726 -16.15 23.18 14.30
C SER A 726 -16.61 21.73 14.08
N THR A 727 -17.55 21.59 13.16
CA THR A 727 -17.91 20.31 12.55
C THR A 727 -17.57 20.40 11.08
N THR A 728 -16.73 19.51 10.59
CA THR A 728 -16.22 19.53 9.23
C THR A 728 -16.48 18.22 8.50
N TYR A 729 -16.79 18.33 7.23
CA TYR A 729 -17.03 17.22 6.31
C TYR A 729 -16.11 17.39 5.10
N ARG A 730 -15.31 16.39 4.79
CA ARG A 730 -14.55 16.36 3.53
C ARG A 730 -15.40 15.69 2.46
N PRO A 731 -15.88 16.44 1.44
CA PRO A 731 -16.76 15.84 0.45
C PRO A 731 -16.02 14.83 -0.42
N GLY A 732 -16.66 13.69 -0.67
CA GLY A 732 -16.22 12.73 -1.66
C GLY A 732 -16.60 13.13 -3.08
N PRO A 733 -15.97 12.53 -4.11
CA PRO A 733 -16.26 12.81 -5.51
C PRO A 733 -17.73 12.58 -5.88
N LYS A 734 -18.31 13.53 -6.63
CA LYS A 734 -19.60 13.39 -7.30
C LYS A 734 -19.53 12.26 -8.33
N ARG A 735 -20.68 11.90 -8.92
CA ARG A 735 -20.69 10.97 -10.06
C ARG A 735 -19.66 11.42 -11.10
N THR A 736 -18.79 10.47 -11.49
CA THR A 736 -17.68 10.74 -12.40
C THR A 736 -17.60 9.62 -13.44
N PHE A 737 -17.45 10.01 -14.70
CA PHE A 737 -17.21 9.09 -15.80
C PHE A 737 -15.77 9.18 -16.27
N ASN A 738 -15.13 8.04 -16.39
CA ASN A 738 -13.78 7.92 -16.93
C ASN A 738 -13.83 7.04 -18.17
N ILE A 739 -13.24 7.50 -19.27
CA ILE A 739 -13.08 6.73 -20.51
C ILE A 739 -11.61 6.65 -20.88
N GLY A 740 -11.18 5.48 -21.35
CA GLY A 740 -9.79 5.33 -21.74
C GLY A 740 -9.58 4.25 -22.80
N VAL A 741 -8.39 4.30 -23.38
CA VAL A 741 -7.92 3.38 -24.40
C VAL A 741 -6.48 2.98 -24.13
N ALA A 742 -6.13 1.74 -24.42
CA ALA A 742 -4.76 1.26 -24.36
C ALA A 742 -4.38 0.48 -25.60
N TYR A 743 -3.09 0.54 -25.96
CA TYR A 743 -2.48 -0.27 -27.01
C TYR A 743 -1.27 -1.01 -26.46
N THR A 744 -1.20 -2.32 -26.74
CA THR A 744 -0.10 -3.18 -26.28
C THR A 744 0.70 -3.65 -27.49
N PHE A 745 2.01 -3.33 -27.49
CA PHE A 745 2.98 -3.84 -28.44
C PHE A 745 3.62 -5.10 -27.87
N ASN A 746 3.75 -6.13 -28.70
CA ASN A 746 4.58 -7.28 -28.36
C ASN A 746 5.51 -7.53 -29.55
N GLY A 747 6.80 -7.67 -29.26
CA GLY A 747 7.77 -8.05 -30.29
C GLY A 747 7.38 -9.36 -30.96
N LYS A 748 7.58 -9.44 -32.24
CA LYS A 748 7.61 -10.74 -32.95
C LYS A 748 8.92 -11.41 -32.59
N ASN A 749 8.90 -12.71 -32.31
CA ASN A 749 10.11 -13.53 -32.31
C ASN A 749 10.74 -13.56 -33.69
#